data_c20a25e256d7a5a66686512c1fa82cc0
#
_entry.id   c20a25e256d7a5a66686512c1fa82cc0
#
_cell.length_a   1.000
_cell.length_b   1.000
_cell.length_c   1.000
_cell.angle_alpha   90.00
_cell.angle_beta   90.00
_cell.angle_gamma   90.00
#
_symmetry.space_group_name_H-M   'P 1'
#
loop_
_entity.id
_entity.type
_entity.pdbx_description
1 polymer ?
#
loop_
_entity_poly.entity_id
_entity_poly.type
_entity_poly.pdbx_seq_one_letter_code
_entity_poly.pdbx_strand_id
1 'polypeptide(L)'
;MSIILGNYNKKKKPKLTVDGYIQSLPPDNDLPTSWAAHDNRIYCEKRRLGEITEWTNEDGDRTHFTEKKIIKGKKQLFPFTYWTKTINGKLIGVWKSLGWKGKKCFHKSNKIAQSDLPLLIPEGEKCMHFAENNSFLSKHYLPTTWWGGVEQLPGFNFEIFKDKEVLLCPDNDLPGRKAMHRIAYHLVTNGITENIKYLNIAEKFSEQFPSAWDIADDFPDKYKLENILEPGSMFIADYKDVKDDKLWKEIEKEEEQKAEEEAAEKLLTSYCYVMANDMFNKLGSADFYKSEQLNNFHKHQIKKGSLTNLLLTNPKFARAETFVTSAKYKPGLINITKPGMIPLIQKGIVLNIYIPNNVMELKGDVQFIIDFFIWLIGKDKWMIIEQWIAYHLQHPGEKIKWAIVLVSAIEGVGKGLLARIISRVLGFDNVNENANYKHLTNTHNTLLIGTQVVVLNEVSLGDFKSKAEGTNSLKNFVADDYYSCNFKGKTMVKLPNLTNFMLFSNDETVIKVNQGTRRYFFCNLDKTEEDILDKTNEGFFKKAWDFVDSDKGAAALIHYFNKDVDIPKPEIFKARAPETEDLKELIEKTKHPVIKKLEWDLNRQDGQNKIFRENFCGLISFDELNDKLNTKEKFDSMSVQYDWGSWSDDALYKFLSSNCTRWNNGDATRQISINGTKYRMYLLRDHLCPIPNKSYKDLTPKQIEIIHGNYARASKEIENEEKEYLEAKEKLPEEIKFFKDLYVKGWVEDSNNPNRSKYQKAYKKFKNKTVDQAYELIMDGTVPLDNNPGHEKNRIKLMEHKLTRGIRTPEQIIADIPLGDPKWQIEHKGKFTPKINFDDDKIHAEHMHEKKKKEFSL
;
A
#
# COMPACT_ATOMS: atom_id res chain seq x y z
N MET A 1 -24.65 -16.84 24.90
CA MET A 1 -23.80 -15.67 24.63
C MET A 1 -24.72 -14.54 24.28
N SER A 2 -25.02 -13.68 25.23
CA SER A 2 -25.95 -12.55 25.09
C SER A 2 -25.16 -11.35 24.52
N ILE A 3 -25.50 -10.98 23.28
CA ILE A 3 -24.96 -9.79 22.65
C ILE A 3 -25.69 -8.59 23.25
N ILE A 4 -24.94 -7.74 23.94
CA ILE A 4 -25.43 -6.46 24.48
C ILE A 4 -25.61 -5.54 23.26
N LEU A 5 -26.86 -5.35 22.84
CA LEU A 5 -27.26 -4.30 21.90
C LEU A 5 -27.15 -2.95 22.62
N GLY A 6 -26.03 -2.28 22.39
CA GLY A 6 -25.85 -0.90 22.82
C GLY A 6 -26.94 0.01 22.22
N ASN A 7 -27.49 0.86 23.05
CA ASN A 7 -28.49 1.87 22.70
C ASN A 7 -28.06 2.73 21.50
N TYR A 8 -28.50 2.36 20.32
CA TYR A 8 -28.44 3.25 19.18
C TYR A 8 -29.43 4.41 19.42
N ASN A 9 -28.89 5.56 19.76
CA ASN A 9 -29.60 6.83 19.70
C ASN A 9 -30.33 6.90 18.35
N LYS A 10 -31.66 6.97 18.38
CA LYS A 10 -32.50 7.21 17.20
C LYS A 10 -32.00 8.47 16.53
N LYS A 11 -31.15 8.33 15.52
CA LYS A 11 -30.77 9.44 14.65
C LYS A 11 -32.05 9.95 14.06
N LYS A 12 -32.44 11.18 14.41
CA LYS A 12 -33.59 11.88 13.81
C LYS A 12 -33.39 11.81 12.29
N LYS A 13 -34.37 11.24 11.56
CA LYS A 13 -34.35 11.22 10.09
C LYS A 13 -34.04 12.64 9.61
N PRO A 14 -33.21 12.82 8.59
CA PRO A 14 -32.90 14.14 8.08
C PRO A 14 -34.21 14.79 7.69
N LYS A 15 -34.52 15.96 8.27
CA LYS A 15 -35.71 16.73 7.92
C LYS A 15 -35.58 17.15 6.47
N LEU A 16 -36.57 16.82 5.63
CA LEU A 16 -36.59 17.24 4.25
C LEU A 16 -36.59 18.77 4.20
N THR A 17 -35.61 19.35 3.54
CA THR A 17 -35.53 20.83 3.39
C THR A 17 -35.71 21.23 1.94
N VAL A 18 -36.51 22.25 1.72
CA VAL A 18 -36.68 22.91 0.42
C VAL A 18 -36.44 24.40 0.63
N ASP A 19 -35.48 24.97 -0.03
CA ASP A 19 -35.03 26.36 0.15
C ASP A 19 -34.69 26.74 1.60
N GLY A 20 -34.24 25.75 2.39
CA GLY A 20 -33.95 25.90 3.81
C GLY A 20 -35.18 25.86 4.73
N TYR A 21 -36.37 25.58 4.20
CA TYR A 21 -37.58 25.30 4.95
C TYR A 21 -37.68 23.82 5.29
N ILE A 22 -38.25 23.50 6.45
CA ILE A 22 -38.48 22.13 6.93
C ILE A 22 -39.99 21.88 6.91
N GLN A 23 -40.42 20.73 6.37
CA GLN A 23 -41.82 20.34 6.42
C GLN A 23 -42.26 20.12 7.89
N SER A 24 -43.37 20.72 8.26
CA SER A 24 -43.93 20.74 9.62
C SER A 24 -45.41 20.47 9.59
N LEU A 25 -46.00 20.14 10.74
CA LEU A 25 -47.45 20.16 10.89
C LEU A 25 -47.92 21.60 10.86
N PRO A 26 -49.09 21.91 10.21
CA PRO A 26 -49.66 23.23 10.23
C PRO A 26 -50.24 23.59 11.61
N PRO A 27 -50.21 24.86 12.00
CA PRO A 27 -50.91 25.31 13.20
C PRO A 27 -52.41 25.05 13.12
N ASP A 28 -53.05 24.87 14.27
CA ASP A 28 -54.52 24.80 14.33
C ASP A 28 -55.14 26.07 13.75
N ASN A 29 -56.19 25.91 12.96
CA ASN A 29 -56.87 26.99 12.27
C ASN A 29 -56.12 27.75 11.14
N ASP A 30 -54.91 27.32 10.79
CA ASP A 30 -54.21 27.90 9.63
C ASP A 30 -54.56 27.10 8.36
N LEU A 31 -55.25 27.73 7.41
CA LEU A 31 -55.64 27.12 6.15
C LEU A 31 -54.87 27.70 4.99
N PRO A 32 -54.54 26.90 3.95
CA PRO A 32 -53.96 27.42 2.75
C PRO A 32 -54.95 28.32 2.03
N THR A 33 -54.57 29.58 1.77
CA THR A 33 -55.50 30.58 1.22
C THR A 33 -55.54 30.62 -0.31
N SER A 34 -54.49 30.29 -0.99
CA SER A 34 -54.41 29.93 -2.40
C SER A 34 -52.98 29.71 -2.86
N TRP A 35 -52.74 29.33 -4.11
CA TRP A 35 -51.43 29.12 -4.63
C TRP A 35 -51.31 29.56 -6.10
N ALA A 36 -50.09 29.99 -6.51
CA ALA A 36 -49.68 30.15 -7.90
C ALA A 36 -48.34 29.44 -8.12
N ALA A 37 -48.23 28.58 -9.15
CA ALA A 37 -46.99 27.92 -9.54
C ALA A 37 -46.28 28.81 -10.57
N HIS A 38 -45.06 29.26 -10.24
CA HIS A 38 -44.12 29.85 -11.18
C HIS A 38 -42.74 29.20 -10.97
N ASP A 39 -42.17 28.60 -12.02
CA ASP A 39 -40.79 28.10 -12.09
C ASP A 39 -40.28 27.35 -10.84
N ASN A 40 -40.94 26.29 -10.43
CA ASN A 40 -40.60 25.51 -9.22
C ASN A 40 -40.59 26.30 -7.89
N ARG A 41 -41.06 27.56 -7.90
CA ARG A 41 -41.30 28.40 -6.72
C ARG A 41 -42.80 28.54 -6.51
N ILE A 42 -43.28 28.13 -5.36
CA ILE A 42 -44.68 28.10 -5.06
C ILE A 42 -44.99 29.22 -4.07
N TYR A 43 -45.76 30.19 -4.50
CA TYR A 43 -46.25 31.29 -3.68
C TYR A 43 -47.74 31.09 -3.37
N CYS A 44 -48.16 31.27 -2.11
CA CYS A 44 -49.53 31.39 -1.74
C CYS A 44 -49.99 32.84 -1.98
N GLU A 45 -50.81 33.06 -2.98
CA GLU A 45 -51.60 34.33 -3.11
C GLU A 45 -52.93 34.17 -2.39
N LYS A 46 -53.46 35.22 -1.79
CA LYS A 46 -54.73 35.20 -1.07
C LYS A 46 -55.91 34.99 -2.06
N ARG A 47 -56.10 33.77 -2.52
CA ARG A 47 -57.25 33.37 -3.37
C ARG A 47 -58.03 32.32 -2.62
N ARG A 48 -59.41 32.35 -2.85
CA ARG A 48 -60.25 31.30 -2.31
C ARG A 48 -59.91 29.93 -2.95
N LEU A 49 -59.63 28.94 -2.16
CA LEU A 49 -59.41 27.57 -2.61
C LEU A 49 -60.71 26.98 -3.17
N GLY A 50 -60.60 26.04 -4.07
CA GLY A 50 -61.69 25.20 -4.54
C GLY A 50 -62.15 24.19 -3.47
N GLU A 51 -62.63 23.06 -3.91
CA GLU A 51 -62.94 21.94 -3.02
C GLU A 51 -61.68 21.33 -2.41
N ILE A 52 -61.58 21.37 -1.09
CA ILE A 52 -60.38 20.88 -0.33
C ILE A 52 -60.76 19.73 0.57
N THR A 53 -59.85 18.76 0.68
CA THR A 53 -59.90 17.64 1.65
C THR A 53 -58.76 17.79 2.65
N GLU A 54 -59.11 17.76 3.94
CA GLU A 54 -58.16 17.79 5.03
C GLU A 54 -57.73 16.37 5.37
N TRP A 55 -56.42 16.21 5.58
CA TRP A 55 -55.80 14.93 5.96
C TRP A 55 -55.18 15.03 7.35
N THR A 56 -55.45 14.06 8.18
CA THR A 56 -54.93 13.96 9.55
C THR A 56 -54.06 12.70 9.72
N ASN A 57 -53.15 12.72 10.70
CA ASN A 57 -52.43 11.54 11.15
C ASN A 57 -53.27 10.70 12.15
N GLU A 58 -52.74 9.63 12.66
CA GLU A 58 -53.38 8.73 13.63
C GLU A 58 -53.66 9.41 14.97
N ASP A 59 -52.84 10.45 15.32
CA ASP A 59 -53.03 11.26 16.52
C ASP A 59 -54.10 12.37 16.36
N GLY A 60 -54.61 12.52 15.14
CA GLY A 60 -55.61 13.55 14.81
C GLY A 60 -54.99 14.87 14.38
N ASP A 61 -53.67 14.97 14.34
CA ASP A 61 -53.00 16.18 13.87
C ASP A 61 -53.16 16.34 12.36
N ARG A 62 -53.48 17.54 11.95
CA ARG A 62 -53.56 17.92 10.54
C ARG A 62 -52.19 17.78 9.87
N THR A 63 -52.12 17.07 8.75
CA THR A 63 -50.88 16.86 8.02
C THR A 63 -50.78 17.72 6.75
N HIS A 64 -51.82 17.74 5.96
CA HIS A 64 -51.87 18.46 4.70
C HIS A 64 -53.31 18.59 4.20
N PHE A 65 -53.49 19.34 3.11
CA PHE A 65 -54.71 19.44 2.34
C PHE A 65 -54.49 18.98 0.92
N THR A 66 -55.54 18.44 0.28
CA THR A 66 -55.65 18.28 -1.17
C THR A 66 -56.70 19.16 -1.75
N GLU A 67 -56.39 19.86 -2.86
CA GLU A 67 -57.34 20.68 -3.62
C GLU A 67 -57.63 20.03 -4.97
N LYS A 68 -58.90 19.85 -5.30
CA LYS A 68 -59.38 19.35 -6.58
C LYS A 68 -59.55 20.49 -7.54
N LYS A 69 -58.92 20.41 -8.73
CA LYS A 69 -59.06 21.35 -9.84
C LYS A 69 -59.31 20.62 -11.16
N ILE A 70 -60.13 21.22 -12.02
CA ILE A 70 -60.27 20.76 -13.40
C ILE A 70 -59.41 21.66 -14.27
N ILE A 71 -58.37 21.11 -14.86
CA ILE A 71 -57.45 21.83 -15.75
C ILE A 71 -57.50 21.17 -17.14
N LYS A 72 -57.88 21.95 -18.14
CA LYS A 72 -58.05 21.45 -19.52
C LYS A 72 -58.96 20.21 -19.62
N GLY A 73 -60.07 20.20 -18.86
CA GLY A 73 -61.01 19.09 -18.82
C GLY A 73 -60.56 17.85 -18.03
N LYS A 74 -59.37 17.87 -17.42
CA LYS A 74 -58.86 16.77 -16.59
C LYS A 74 -58.83 17.15 -15.11
N LYS A 75 -59.36 16.26 -14.27
CA LYS A 75 -59.29 16.35 -12.81
C LYS A 75 -57.82 16.22 -12.36
N GLN A 76 -57.35 17.18 -11.56
CA GLN A 76 -56.05 17.14 -10.94
C GLN A 76 -56.19 17.48 -9.45
N LEU A 77 -55.44 16.73 -8.62
CA LEU A 77 -55.35 16.93 -7.17
C LEU A 77 -54.01 17.61 -6.82
N PHE A 78 -54.07 18.69 -6.06
CA PHE A 78 -52.91 19.46 -5.65
C PHE A 78 -52.74 19.36 -4.12
N PRO A 79 -51.65 18.73 -3.64
CA PRO A 79 -51.39 18.68 -2.21
C PRO A 79 -50.81 20.02 -1.70
N PHE A 80 -51.20 20.41 -0.49
CA PHE A 80 -50.63 21.53 0.23
C PHE A 80 -50.09 21.09 1.56
N THR A 81 -48.81 21.35 1.80
CA THR A 81 -48.12 21.05 3.04
C THR A 81 -47.53 22.31 3.67
N TYR A 82 -47.41 22.32 4.99
CA TYR A 82 -46.91 23.45 5.75
C TYR A 82 -45.41 23.33 5.99
N TRP A 83 -44.68 24.44 5.82
CA TRP A 83 -43.23 24.47 5.89
C TRP A 83 -42.75 25.61 6.77
N THR A 84 -41.77 25.37 7.65
CA THR A 84 -41.26 26.36 8.60
C THR A 84 -39.76 26.60 8.39
N LYS A 85 -39.35 27.86 8.61
CA LYS A 85 -37.93 28.28 8.62
C LYS A 85 -37.73 29.37 9.67
N THR A 86 -36.62 29.28 10.40
CA THR A 86 -36.22 30.32 11.34
C THR A 86 -35.41 31.39 10.58
N ILE A 87 -35.89 32.61 10.55
CA ILE A 87 -35.21 33.76 9.95
C ILE A 87 -35.07 34.83 11.04
N ASN A 88 -33.88 35.29 11.32
CA ASN A 88 -33.55 36.27 12.37
C ASN A 88 -34.16 35.91 13.76
N GLY A 89 -34.11 34.63 14.13
CA GLY A 89 -34.65 34.11 15.39
C GLY A 89 -36.17 33.93 15.44
N LYS A 90 -36.92 34.32 14.40
CA LYS A 90 -38.39 34.19 14.30
C LYS A 90 -38.73 32.97 13.41
N LEU A 91 -39.63 32.14 13.87
CA LEU A 91 -40.18 31.02 13.08
C LEU A 91 -41.20 31.55 12.09
N ILE A 92 -40.96 31.34 10.81
CA ILE A 92 -41.86 31.72 9.71
C ILE A 92 -42.41 30.45 9.10
N GLY A 93 -43.72 30.37 8.93
CA GLY A 93 -44.43 29.26 8.29
C GLY A 93 -45.06 29.68 6.96
N VAL A 94 -45.02 28.78 5.99
CA VAL A 94 -45.61 28.98 4.66
C VAL A 94 -46.20 27.69 4.13
N TRP A 95 -47.31 27.79 3.42
CA TRP A 95 -47.90 26.69 2.66
C TRP A 95 -47.21 26.54 1.32
N LYS A 96 -46.87 25.29 0.96
CA LYS A 96 -46.33 24.97 -0.35
C LYS A 96 -47.10 23.83 -1.00
N SER A 97 -47.35 23.90 -2.32
CA SER A 97 -47.99 22.80 -3.07
C SER A 97 -47.00 21.71 -3.33
N LEU A 98 -46.63 20.99 -2.27
CA LEU A 98 -45.73 19.84 -2.28
C LEU A 98 -46.38 18.69 -1.54
N GLY A 99 -46.11 17.46 -1.96
CA GLY A 99 -46.63 16.27 -1.31
C GLY A 99 -46.15 16.10 0.14
N TRP A 100 -46.99 15.52 0.98
CA TRP A 100 -46.63 15.12 2.33
C TRP A 100 -45.60 14.02 2.30
N LYS A 101 -44.53 14.15 3.08
CA LYS A 101 -43.41 13.23 3.15
C LYS A 101 -43.33 12.41 4.46
N GLY A 102 -44.28 12.69 5.37
CA GLY A 102 -44.44 11.89 6.57
C GLY A 102 -45.15 10.55 6.33
N LYS A 103 -45.57 9.90 7.40
CA LYS A 103 -46.37 8.66 7.36
C LYS A 103 -47.67 8.92 6.63
N LYS A 104 -48.00 8.11 5.61
CA LYS A 104 -49.27 8.19 4.88
C LYS A 104 -50.39 7.58 5.71
N CYS A 105 -51.46 8.31 5.91
CA CYS A 105 -52.62 7.87 6.68
C CYS A 105 -53.87 7.96 5.83
N PHE A 106 -54.79 7.02 6.01
CA PHE A 106 -56.13 7.07 5.45
C PHE A 106 -56.91 8.27 6.03
N HIS A 107 -57.94 8.71 5.33
CA HIS A 107 -58.78 9.81 5.78
C HIS A 107 -59.40 9.49 7.16
N LYS A 108 -59.32 10.43 8.10
CA LYS A 108 -59.83 10.27 9.50
C LYS A 108 -59.26 9.05 10.24
N SER A 109 -57.98 8.70 10.02
CA SER A 109 -57.32 7.60 10.68
C SER A 109 -57.50 7.56 12.18
N ASN A 110 -57.53 8.72 12.85
CA ASN A 110 -57.77 8.85 14.29
C ASN A 110 -59.16 8.40 14.75
N LYS A 111 -60.19 8.42 13.87
CA LYS A 111 -61.56 8.01 14.20
C LYS A 111 -61.79 6.52 13.95
N ILE A 112 -61.00 5.90 13.05
CA ILE A 112 -61.16 4.46 12.68
C ILE A 112 -60.99 3.56 13.91
N ALA A 113 -60.04 3.82 14.75
CA ALA A 113 -59.78 2.99 15.95
C ALA A 113 -60.91 3.12 16.99
N GLN A 114 -61.61 4.28 17.00
CA GLN A 114 -62.66 4.60 17.97
C GLN A 114 -64.06 4.24 17.51
N SER A 115 -64.24 3.85 16.22
CA SER A 115 -65.54 3.54 15.64
C SER A 115 -65.86 2.05 15.68
N ASP A 116 -67.05 1.68 16.02
CA ASP A 116 -67.59 0.32 15.90
C ASP A 116 -68.28 0.09 14.55
N LEU A 117 -68.47 1.15 13.75
CA LEU A 117 -69.09 1.02 12.46
C LEU A 117 -68.17 0.32 11.45
N PRO A 118 -68.73 -0.50 10.53
CA PRO A 118 -67.98 -0.99 9.37
C PRO A 118 -67.37 0.16 8.56
N LEU A 119 -66.18 -0.04 8.01
CA LEU A 119 -65.50 0.96 7.20
C LEU A 119 -65.98 0.87 5.76
N LEU A 120 -66.35 2.01 5.18
CA LEU A 120 -66.67 2.15 3.75
C LEU A 120 -65.48 2.74 3.04
N ILE A 121 -64.89 2.00 2.11
CA ILE A 121 -63.68 2.44 1.36
C ILE A 121 -64.05 2.59 -0.12
N PRO A 122 -64.48 3.78 -0.58
CA PRO A 122 -64.66 4.08 -2.00
C PRO A 122 -63.36 4.55 -2.62
N GLU A 123 -63.32 4.52 -3.98
CA GLU A 123 -62.22 5.10 -4.73
C GLU A 123 -62.33 6.65 -4.77
N GLY A 124 -61.48 7.30 -4.00
CA GLY A 124 -61.31 8.75 -4.08
C GLY A 124 -62.21 9.60 -3.17
N GLU A 125 -61.80 10.86 -3.10
CA GLU A 125 -62.31 11.87 -2.16
C GLU A 125 -63.81 12.25 -2.45
N LYS A 126 -64.24 12.26 -3.73
CA LYS A 126 -65.63 12.59 -4.11
C LYS A 126 -66.64 11.62 -3.42
N CYS A 127 -66.40 10.34 -3.59
CA CYS A 127 -67.27 9.29 -3.06
C CYS A 127 -67.23 9.24 -1.53
N MET A 128 -66.04 9.47 -0.94
CA MET A 128 -65.88 9.55 0.50
C MET A 128 -66.69 10.75 1.10
N HIS A 129 -66.59 11.94 0.50
CA HIS A 129 -67.39 13.12 0.96
C HIS A 129 -68.90 12.94 0.74
N PHE A 130 -69.26 12.30 -0.38
CA PHE A 130 -70.65 11.94 -0.61
C PHE A 130 -71.16 11.04 0.51
N ALA A 131 -70.41 9.98 0.84
CA ALA A 131 -70.78 9.03 1.92
C ALA A 131 -70.83 9.70 3.29
N GLU A 132 -69.96 10.65 3.60
CA GLU A 132 -69.93 11.39 4.87
C GLU A 132 -71.18 12.29 5.02
N ASN A 133 -71.62 12.90 3.92
CA ASN A 133 -72.74 13.83 3.91
C ASN A 133 -74.09 13.12 3.72
N ASN A 134 -74.12 11.87 3.36
CA ASN A 134 -75.33 11.09 3.18
C ASN A 134 -75.79 10.51 4.51
N SER A 135 -77.05 10.84 4.94
CA SER A 135 -77.59 10.46 6.24
C SER A 135 -77.69 8.92 6.46
N PHE A 136 -77.98 8.20 5.39
CA PHE A 136 -78.01 6.72 5.43
C PHE A 136 -76.62 6.12 5.60
N LEU A 137 -75.67 6.49 4.73
CA LEU A 137 -74.32 5.92 4.76
C LEU A 137 -73.57 6.26 6.04
N SER A 138 -73.60 7.51 6.48
CA SER A 138 -72.94 7.97 7.70
C SER A 138 -73.47 7.35 8.99
N LYS A 139 -74.70 6.78 8.96
CA LYS A 139 -75.29 6.02 10.06
C LYS A 139 -74.81 4.58 10.11
N HIS A 140 -74.54 3.96 8.99
CA HIS A 140 -74.18 2.53 8.87
C HIS A 140 -72.72 2.27 8.69
N TYR A 141 -71.93 3.27 8.20
CA TYR A 141 -70.53 3.14 7.84
C TYR A 141 -69.70 4.32 8.32
N LEU A 142 -68.39 4.10 8.58
CA LEU A 142 -67.39 5.15 8.67
C LEU A 142 -66.66 5.26 7.32
N PRO A 143 -66.94 6.31 6.50
CA PRO A 143 -66.26 6.47 5.23
C PRO A 143 -64.80 6.85 5.41
N THR A 144 -63.92 6.20 4.66
CA THR A 144 -62.49 6.54 4.58
C THR A 144 -61.96 6.28 3.18
N THR A 145 -60.88 6.91 2.80
CA THR A 145 -60.24 6.76 1.51
C THR A 145 -58.75 7.10 1.63
N TRP A 146 -58.01 6.99 0.56
CA TRP A 146 -56.59 7.35 0.45
C TRP A 146 -56.39 8.48 -0.58
N TRP A 147 -55.25 9.17 -0.48
CA TRP A 147 -54.90 10.22 -1.43
C TRP A 147 -53.79 9.76 -2.40
N GLY A 148 -53.79 10.35 -3.62
CA GLY A 148 -52.72 10.15 -4.61
C GLY A 148 -52.91 8.98 -5.55
N GLY A 149 -54.09 8.33 -5.55
CA GLY A 149 -54.45 7.24 -6.47
C GLY A 149 -53.85 5.88 -6.08
N VAL A 150 -54.15 4.84 -6.88
CA VAL A 150 -53.82 3.43 -6.63
C VAL A 150 -52.33 3.18 -6.42
N GLU A 151 -51.49 3.89 -7.14
CA GLU A 151 -50.02 3.75 -7.06
C GLU A 151 -49.41 4.18 -5.70
N GLN A 152 -50.16 4.95 -4.91
CA GLN A 152 -49.68 5.41 -3.60
C GLN A 152 -50.09 4.48 -2.43
N LEU A 153 -51.02 3.55 -2.67
CA LEU A 153 -51.56 2.63 -1.65
C LEU A 153 -50.48 1.89 -0.84
N PRO A 154 -49.41 1.33 -1.42
CA PRO A 154 -48.41 0.58 -0.64
C PRO A 154 -47.70 1.34 0.47
N GLY A 155 -47.79 2.67 0.45
CA GLY A 155 -47.18 3.50 1.50
C GLY A 155 -48.09 3.84 2.67
N PHE A 156 -49.36 3.38 2.66
CA PHE A 156 -50.33 3.66 3.70
C PHE A 156 -50.27 2.68 4.86
N ASN A 157 -50.77 3.10 6.06
CA ASN A 157 -50.79 2.26 7.23
C ASN A 157 -52.09 1.47 7.28
N PHE A 158 -52.06 0.22 6.85
CA PHE A 158 -53.23 -0.66 6.89
C PHE A 158 -53.53 -1.22 8.28
N GLU A 159 -52.60 -1.19 9.23
CA GLU A 159 -52.79 -1.68 10.61
C GLU A 159 -53.95 -1.04 11.35
N ILE A 160 -54.37 0.16 10.92
CA ILE A 160 -55.57 0.86 11.47
C ILE A 160 -56.89 0.13 11.20
N PHE A 161 -56.92 -0.81 10.24
CA PHE A 161 -58.06 -1.63 9.87
C PHE A 161 -58.11 -2.97 10.60
N LYS A 162 -57.21 -3.17 11.57
CA LYS A 162 -57.11 -4.42 12.31
C LYS A 162 -58.43 -4.78 12.97
N ASP A 163 -58.89 -6.01 12.70
CA ASP A 163 -60.14 -6.56 13.20
C ASP A 163 -61.41 -5.81 12.86
N LYS A 164 -61.33 -4.87 11.89
CA LYS A 164 -62.50 -4.11 11.41
C LYS A 164 -63.17 -4.84 10.26
N GLU A 165 -64.53 -4.71 10.16
CA GLU A 165 -65.27 -5.02 8.94
C GLU A 165 -65.01 -3.87 7.90
N VAL A 166 -64.67 -4.28 6.67
CA VAL A 166 -64.34 -3.34 5.58
C VAL A 166 -65.22 -3.62 4.40
N LEU A 167 -66.01 -2.63 3.92
CA LEU A 167 -66.73 -2.68 2.66
C LEU A 167 -65.93 -1.90 1.59
N LEU A 168 -65.40 -2.64 0.60
CA LEU A 168 -64.70 -2.10 -0.57
C LEU A 168 -65.68 -1.74 -1.67
N CYS A 169 -65.62 -0.48 -2.12
CA CYS A 169 -66.51 0.05 -3.15
C CYS A 169 -65.73 0.44 -4.40
N PRO A 170 -65.55 -0.44 -5.41
CA PRO A 170 -64.91 -0.11 -6.67
C PRO A 170 -65.79 0.81 -7.51
N ASP A 171 -65.17 1.69 -8.30
CA ASP A 171 -65.82 2.27 -9.48
C ASP A 171 -66.10 1.15 -10.50
N ASN A 172 -67.13 1.34 -11.32
CA ASN A 172 -67.55 0.30 -12.31
C ASN A 172 -66.64 0.30 -13.55
N ASP A 173 -65.31 0.11 -13.29
CA ASP A 173 -64.31 -0.03 -14.32
C ASP A 173 -63.15 -0.95 -13.86
N LEU A 174 -62.22 -1.25 -14.76
CA LEU A 174 -61.07 -2.11 -14.47
C LEU A 174 -60.08 -1.48 -13.48
N PRO A 175 -59.72 -0.16 -13.55
CA PRO A 175 -58.91 0.51 -12.57
C PRO A 175 -59.49 0.46 -11.15
N GLY A 176 -60.77 0.74 -10.98
CA GLY A 176 -61.49 0.70 -9.70
C GLY A 176 -61.48 -0.70 -9.09
N ARG A 177 -61.78 -1.73 -9.89
CA ARG A 177 -61.66 -3.13 -9.49
C ARG A 177 -60.23 -3.45 -9.00
N LYS A 178 -59.20 -3.08 -9.78
CA LYS A 178 -57.82 -3.33 -9.44
C LYS A 178 -57.41 -2.59 -8.14
N ALA A 179 -57.91 -1.39 -7.91
CA ALA A 179 -57.69 -0.64 -6.66
C ALA A 179 -58.19 -1.41 -5.45
N MET A 180 -59.45 -1.86 -5.50
CA MET A 180 -60.08 -2.57 -4.37
C MET A 180 -59.48 -3.94 -4.12
N HIS A 181 -59.17 -4.68 -5.20
CA HIS A 181 -58.42 -5.95 -5.05
C HIS A 181 -57.03 -5.76 -4.46
N ARG A 182 -56.36 -4.65 -4.72
CA ARG A 182 -55.04 -4.30 -4.10
C ARG A 182 -55.20 -3.99 -2.61
N ILE A 183 -56.23 -3.28 -2.21
CA ILE A 183 -56.53 -3.07 -0.78
C ILE A 183 -56.78 -4.41 -0.08
N ALA A 184 -57.65 -5.25 -0.67
CA ALA A 184 -57.93 -6.58 -0.15
C ALA A 184 -56.65 -7.44 -0.05
N TYR A 185 -55.79 -7.38 -1.05
CA TYR A 185 -54.48 -8.05 -1.01
C TYR A 185 -53.66 -7.63 0.22
N HIS A 186 -53.52 -6.35 0.49
CA HIS A 186 -52.80 -5.87 1.66
C HIS A 186 -53.44 -6.29 2.98
N LEU A 187 -54.79 -6.24 3.06
CA LEU A 187 -55.51 -6.64 4.27
C LEU A 187 -55.34 -8.14 4.59
N VAL A 188 -55.46 -8.99 3.58
CA VAL A 188 -55.39 -10.47 3.71
C VAL A 188 -53.94 -10.93 3.92
N THR A 189 -53.01 -10.49 3.05
CA THR A 189 -51.63 -10.97 3.10
C THR A 189 -50.86 -10.56 4.37
N ASN A 190 -51.23 -9.44 4.96
CA ASN A 190 -50.65 -8.97 6.22
C ASN A 190 -51.45 -9.45 7.47
N GLY A 191 -52.52 -10.21 7.30
CA GLY A 191 -53.33 -10.73 8.40
C GLY A 191 -54.03 -9.64 9.21
N ILE A 192 -54.43 -8.54 8.55
CA ILE A 192 -55.03 -7.36 9.22
C ILE A 192 -56.51 -7.60 9.53
N THR A 193 -57.27 -8.04 8.55
CA THR A 193 -58.67 -8.47 8.70
C THR A 193 -59.09 -9.42 7.59
N GLU A 194 -59.88 -10.43 7.93
CA GLU A 194 -60.56 -11.33 6.97
C GLU A 194 -62.01 -10.93 6.72
N ASN A 195 -62.57 -9.97 7.53
CA ASN A 195 -63.95 -9.51 7.36
C ASN A 195 -64.01 -8.41 6.31
N ILE A 196 -63.88 -8.85 5.04
CA ILE A 196 -63.88 -7.94 3.88
C ILE A 196 -65.13 -8.20 3.05
N LYS A 197 -65.94 -7.20 2.98
CA LYS A 197 -67.13 -7.16 2.06
C LYS A 197 -66.76 -6.33 0.84
N TYR A 198 -67.45 -6.62 -0.26
CA TYR A 198 -67.16 -6.03 -1.55
C TYR A 198 -68.46 -5.66 -2.27
N LEU A 199 -68.52 -4.42 -2.76
CA LEU A 199 -69.63 -3.98 -3.59
C LEU A 199 -69.46 -4.56 -4.98
N ASN A 200 -70.27 -5.62 -5.27
CA ASN A 200 -70.09 -6.48 -6.42
C ASN A 200 -70.77 -5.91 -7.70
N ILE A 201 -70.75 -4.59 -7.93
CA ILE A 201 -71.33 -3.97 -9.12
C ILE A 201 -70.38 -4.21 -10.32
N ALA A 202 -69.12 -3.90 -10.20
CA ALA A 202 -68.14 -3.98 -11.29
C ALA A 202 -67.86 -5.44 -11.76
N GLU A 203 -68.09 -6.45 -10.93
CA GLU A 203 -67.88 -7.86 -11.25
C GLU A 203 -69.11 -8.56 -11.80
N LYS A 204 -70.26 -8.37 -11.11
CA LYS A 204 -71.47 -9.13 -11.39
C LYS A 204 -72.61 -8.32 -12.02
N PHE A 205 -72.65 -7.02 -11.76
CA PHE A 205 -73.76 -6.18 -12.18
C PHE A 205 -73.31 -5.05 -13.12
N SER A 206 -72.11 -5.14 -13.70
CA SER A 206 -71.46 -4.07 -14.47
C SER A 206 -72.29 -3.56 -15.66
N GLU A 207 -73.04 -4.43 -16.30
CA GLU A 207 -73.98 -4.04 -17.42
C GLU A 207 -75.19 -3.23 -16.97
N GLN A 208 -75.51 -3.25 -15.66
CA GLN A 208 -76.69 -2.57 -15.12
C GLN A 208 -76.44 -1.16 -14.66
N PHE A 209 -75.12 -0.79 -14.60
CA PHE A 209 -74.62 0.52 -14.20
C PHE A 209 -73.78 1.13 -15.32
N PRO A 210 -73.73 2.45 -15.44
CA PRO A 210 -72.84 3.12 -16.42
C PRO A 210 -71.36 2.70 -16.22
N SER A 211 -70.58 2.73 -17.28
CA SER A 211 -69.11 2.54 -17.19
C SER A 211 -68.51 3.63 -16.33
N ALA A 212 -67.57 3.29 -15.43
CA ALA A 212 -66.96 4.17 -14.45
C ALA A 212 -67.96 4.85 -13.47
N TRP A 213 -69.12 4.22 -13.28
CA TRP A 213 -70.07 4.63 -12.25
C TRP A 213 -69.45 4.47 -10.84
N ASP A 214 -69.66 5.49 -10.03
CA ASP A 214 -69.23 5.50 -8.61
C ASP A 214 -70.42 5.74 -7.68
N ILE A 215 -70.28 5.50 -6.37
CA ILE A 215 -71.38 5.60 -5.39
C ILE A 215 -71.91 7.02 -5.21
N ALA A 216 -71.27 8.04 -5.73
CA ALA A 216 -71.70 9.45 -5.67
C ALA A 216 -72.33 9.92 -7.01
N ASP A 217 -72.48 9.03 -7.98
CA ASP A 217 -73.18 9.29 -9.21
C ASP A 217 -74.71 8.99 -9.08
N ASP A 218 -75.47 9.43 -10.04
CA ASP A 218 -76.92 9.11 -10.06
C ASP A 218 -77.17 7.60 -10.22
N PHE A 219 -78.06 7.06 -9.42
CA PHE A 219 -78.42 5.67 -9.46
C PHE A 219 -79.36 5.39 -10.65
N PRO A 220 -79.23 4.27 -11.38
CA PRO A 220 -80.22 3.88 -12.39
C PRO A 220 -81.58 3.72 -11.79
N ASP A 221 -82.66 4.10 -12.54
CA ASP A 221 -84.02 4.21 -12.09
C ASP A 221 -84.61 3.02 -11.28
N LYS A 222 -84.01 1.89 -11.45
CA LYS A 222 -84.40 0.64 -10.73
C LYS A 222 -83.86 0.53 -9.33
N TYR A 223 -82.82 1.32 -8.98
CA TYR A 223 -82.05 1.17 -7.80
C TYR A 223 -82.01 2.46 -6.93
N LYS A 224 -82.07 2.27 -5.61
CA LYS A 224 -81.86 3.30 -4.60
C LYS A 224 -80.59 2.95 -3.83
N LEU A 225 -79.97 3.98 -3.36
CA LEU A 225 -78.69 3.84 -2.59
C LEU A 225 -78.90 2.88 -1.39
N GLU A 226 -79.98 3.00 -0.67
CA GLU A 226 -80.29 2.15 0.48
C GLU A 226 -80.41 0.68 0.11
N ASN A 227 -81.04 0.36 -1.06
CA ASN A 227 -81.19 -1.03 -1.53
C ASN A 227 -79.80 -1.65 -1.91
N ILE A 228 -78.83 -0.85 -2.32
CA ILE A 228 -77.51 -1.32 -2.78
C ILE A 228 -76.56 -1.41 -1.60
N LEU A 229 -76.51 -0.42 -0.73
CA LEU A 229 -75.50 -0.32 0.31
C LEU A 229 -76.04 -0.63 1.73
N GLU A 230 -77.25 -1.18 1.83
CA GLU A 230 -77.77 -1.77 3.11
C GLU A 230 -76.95 -2.99 3.45
N PRO A 231 -76.45 -3.13 4.70
CA PRO A 231 -75.81 -4.36 5.15
C PRO A 231 -76.64 -5.61 4.86
N GLY A 232 -76.02 -6.58 4.15
CA GLY A 232 -76.69 -7.80 3.70
C GLY A 232 -77.44 -7.70 2.37
N SER A 233 -77.33 -6.59 1.64
CA SER A 233 -77.84 -6.43 0.30
C SER A 233 -77.21 -7.44 -0.68
N MET A 234 -78.02 -7.81 -1.74
CA MET A 234 -77.47 -8.73 -2.78
C MET A 234 -76.29 -8.19 -3.61
N PHE A 235 -76.04 -6.91 -3.49
CA PHE A 235 -74.95 -6.22 -4.13
C PHE A 235 -73.66 -6.28 -3.30
N ILE A 236 -73.76 -6.60 -2.02
CA ILE A 236 -72.61 -6.78 -1.11
C ILE A 236 -72.32 -8.26 -0.95
N ALA A 237 -71.13 -8.69 -1.38
CA ALA A 237 -70.67 -10.08 -1.26
C ALA A 237 -69.47 -10.15 -0.32
N ASP A 238 -69.21 -11.34 0.23
CA ASP A 238 -67.89 -11.60 0.85
C ASP A 238 -66.79 -11.57 -0.21
N TYR A 239 -65.70 -10.87 0.11
CA TYR A 239 -64.61 -10.71 -0.85
C TYR A 239 -64.06 -12.04 -1.38
N LYS A 240 -64.00 -13.10 -0.56
CA LYS A 240 -63.57 -14.46 -0.95
C LYS A 240 -64.39 -15.05 -2.09
N ASP A 241 -65.67 -14.63 -2.23
CA ASP A 241 -66.61 -15.16 -3.22
C ASP A 241 -66.52 -14.41 -4.57
N VAL A 242 -65.90 -13.21 -4.56
CA VAL A 242 -65.73 -12.34 -5.73
C VAL A 242 -64.30 -12.14 -6.13
N LYS A 243 -63.38 -12.80 -5.43
CA LYS A 243 -61.95 -12.71 -5.68
C LYS A 243 -61.58 -13.17 -7.08
N ASP A 244 -61.02 -12.28 -7.87
CA ASP A 244 -60.47 -12.61 -9.19
C ASP A 244 -59.04 -13.16 -9.08
N ASP A 245 -58.84 -14.48 -9.19
CA ASP A 245 -57.57 -15.12 -9.04
C ASP A 245 -56.52 -14.67 -10.06
N LYS A 246 -56.94 -14.27 -11.27
CA LYS A 246 -56.00 -13.77 -12.29
C LYS A 246 -55.47 -12.38 -11.89
N LEU A 247 -56.42 -11.49 -11.51
CA LEU A 247 -56.06 -10.15 -11.05
C LEU A 247 -55.26 -10.19 -9.75
N TRP A 248 -55.54 -11.12 -8.85
CA TRP A 248 -54.80 -11.33 -7.63
C TRP A 248 -53.33 -11.70 -7.90
N LYS A 249 -53.06 -12.66 -8.82
CA LYS A 249 -51.70 -13.01 -9.20
C LYS A 249 -50.94 -11.88 -9.90
N GLU A 250 -51.67 -11.05 -10.68
CA GLU A 250 -51.08 -9.86 -11.29
C GLU A 250 -50.64 -8.84 -10.22
N ILE A 251 -51.51 -8.54 -9.24
CA ILE A 251 -51.26 -7.63 -8.13
C ILE A 251 -50.08 -8.19 -7.29
N GLU A 252 -50.09 -9.46 -6.93
CA GLU A 252 -49.01 -10.10 -6.16
C GLU A 252 -47.66 -9.88 -6.84
N LYS A 253 -47.59 -10.11 -8.17
CA LYS A 253 -46.37 -9.89 -8.93
C LYS A 253 -45.94 -8.43 -8.95
N GLU A 254 -46.89 -7.49 -9.11
CA GLU A 254 -46.57 -6.06 -9.09
C GLU A 254 -46.09 -5.57 -7.72
N GLU A 255 -46.70 -6.05 -6.62
CA GLU A 255 -46.31 -5.69 -5.26
C GLU A 255 -44.95 -6.28 -4.90
N GLU A 256 -44.69 -7.55 -5.29
CA GLU A 256 -43.35 -8.15 -5.13
C GLU A 256 -42.28 -7.33 -5.86
N GLN A 257 -42.55 -6.95 -7.12
CA GLN A 257 -41.59 -6.14 -7.90
C GLN A 257 -41.36 -4.78 -7.25
N LYS A 258 -42.43 -4.09 -6.82
CA LYS A 258 -42.31 -2.81 -6.09
C LYS A 258 -41.51 -2.95 -4.80
N ALA A 259 -41.77 -4.00 -4.03
CA ALA A 259 -41.03 -4.27 -2.80
C ALA A 259 -39.53 -4.49 -3.07
N GLU A 260 -39.19 -5.22 -4.17
CA GLU A 260 -37.80 -5.38 -4.61
C GLU A 260 -37.15 -4.06 -5.05
N GLU A 261 -37.89 -3.22 -5.80
CA GLU A 261 -37.42 -1.89 -6.23
C GLU A 261 -37.19 -0.96 -5.03
N GLU A 262 -38.12 -0.93 -4.06
CA GLU A 262 -37.99 -0.15 -2.82
C GLU A 262 -36.82 -0.64 -1.95
N ALA A 263 -36.63 -1.97 -1.86
CA ALA A 263 -35.50 -2.55 -1.18
C ALA A 263 -34.18 -2.15 -1.85
N ALA A 264 -34.14 -2.19 -3.21
CA ALA A 264 -33.00 -1.72 -3.97
C ALA A 264 -32.77 -0.21 -3.79
N GLU A 265 -33.82 0.61 -3.76
CA GLU A 265 -33.71 2.06 -3.56
C GLU A 265 -33.12 2.42 -2.18
N LYS A 266 -33.45 1.69 -1.12
CA LYS A 266 -32.84 1.84 0.21
C LYS A 266 -31.34 1.53 0.19
N LEU A 267 -30.89 0.69 -0.74
CA LEU A 267 -29.49 0.29 -0.89
C LEU A 267 -28.68 1.22 -1.81
N LEU A 268 -29.34 2.16 -2.54
CA LEU A 268 -28.66 3.11 -3.43
C LEU A 268 -27.58 3.94 -2.71
N THR A 269 -27.81 4.28 -1.46
CA THR A 269 -26.89 5.07 -0.63
C THR A 269 -25.91 4.23 0.18
N SER A 270 -26.05 2.91 0.11
CA SER A 270 -25.19 1.97 0.85
C SER A 270 -24.03 1.43 0.02
N TYR A 271 -24.17 1.44 -1.29
CA TYR A 271 -23.17 0.87 -2.20
C TYR A 271 -22.80 1.86 -3.31
N CYS A 272 -21.63 1.62 -3.90
CA CYS A 272 -21.11 2.29 -5.08
C CYS A 272 -20.53 1.26 -6.05
N TYR A 273 -20.79 1.39 -7.33
CA TYR A 273 -20.12 0.60 -8.36
C TYR A 273 -18.82 1.25 -8.78
N VAL A 274 -17.74 0.49 -8.81
CA VAL A 274 -16.40 0.94 -9.21
C VAL A 274 -16.02 0.29 -10.53
N MET A 275 -15.94 1.10 -11.58
CA MET A 275 -15.72 0.62 -12.95
C MET A 275 -14.34 -0.02 -13.14
N ALA A 276 -13.29 0.53 -12.49
CA ALA A 276 -11.93 0.07 -12.66
C ALA A 276 -11.72 -1.42 -12.34
N ASN A 277 -12.41 -1.95 -11.32
CA ASN A 277 -12.30 -3.34 -10.91
C ASN A 277 -13.59 -4.14 -11.15
N ASP A 278 -14.63 -3.52 -11.73
CA ASP A 278 -15.94 -4.12 -11.98
C ASP A 278 -16.51 -4.79 -10.71
N MET A 279 -16.54 -4.05 -9.62
CA MET A 279 -17.00 -4.50 -8.31
C MET A 279 -17.85 -3.44 -7.61
N PHE A 280 -18.63 -3.88 -6.63
CA PHE A 280 -19.40 -3.01 -5.75
C PHE A 280 -18.64 -2.81 -4.43
N ASN A 281 -18.59 -1.57 -3.95
CA ASN A 281 -18.05 -1.26 -2.62
C ASN A 281 -19.20 -0.89 -1.70
N LYS A 282 -19.15 -1.34 -0.46
CA LYS A 282 -20.02 -0.84 0.62
C LYS A 282 -19.45 0.49 1.11
N LEU A 283 -20.21 1.56 0.92
CA LEU A 283 -19.76 2.89 1.31
C LEU A 283 -19.40 2.98 2.79
N GLY A 284 -18.24 3.54 3.09
CA GLY A 284 -17.70 3.62 4.44
C GLY A 284 -16.93 2.36 4.88
N SER A 285 -16.61 1.45 3.95
CA SER A 285 -15.72 0.31 4.19
C SER A 285 -14.70 0.16 3.05
N ALA A 286 -13.69 -0.67 3.27
CA ALA A 286 -12.76 -1.07 2.22
C ALA A 286 -13.19 -2.36 1.48
N ASP A 287 -14.40 -2.88 1.76
CA ASP A 287 -14.89 -4.14 1.22
C ASP A 287 -15.40 -4.00 -0.21
N PHE A 288 -15.00 -4.91 -1.06
CA PHE A 288 -15.46 -5.03 -2.45
C PHE A 288 -16.16 -6.36 -2.69
N TYR A 289 -17.29 -6.30 -3.40
CA TYR A 289 -18.15 -7.44 -3.70
C TYR A 289 -18.32 -7.60 -5.20
N LYS A 290 -18.23 -8.83 -5.69
CA LYS A 290 -18.70 -9.18 -7.04
C LYS A 290 -20.22 -9.14 -7.08
N SER A 291 -20.79 -8.95 -8.28
CA SER A 291 -22.27 -8.96 -8.49
C SER A 291 -22.94 -10.16 -7.86
N GLU A 292 -22.40 -11.35 -8.04
CA GLU A 292 -22.94 -12.59 -7.48
C GLU A 292 -22.96 -12.58 -5.95
N GLN A 293 -21.86 -12.13 -5.32
CA GLN A 293 -21.75 -12.04 -3.86
C GLN A 293 -22.79 -11.08 -3.29
N LEU A 294 -22.94 -9.91 -3.91
CA LEU A 294 -23.88 -8.90 -3.46
C LEU A 294 -25.34 -9.37 -3.64
N ASN A 295 -25.66 -9.99 -4.77
CA ASN A 295 -26.98 -10.58 -5.01
C ASN A 295 -27.30 -11.68 -4.00
N ASN A 296 -26.35 -12.57 -3.71
CA ASN A 296 -26.53 -13.65 -2.73
C ASN A 296 -26.72 -13.11 -1.31
N PHE A 297 -25.96 -12.06 -0.93
CA PHE A 297 -26.08 -11.45 0.39
C PHE A 297 -27.47 -10.84 0.63
N HIS A 298 -28.08 -10.24 -0.40
CA HIS A 298 -29.40 -9.59 -0.33
C HIS A 298 -30.56 -10.44 -0.89
N LYS A 299 -30.33 -11.74 -1.13
CA LYS A 299 -31.33 -12.64 -1.72
C LYS A 299 -32.63 -12.71 -0.91
N HIS A 300 -32.58 -12.48 0.40
CA HIS A 300 -33.73 -12.42 1.28
C HIS A 300 -34.63 -11.19 1.01
N GLN A 301 -34.09 -10.12 0.42
CA GLN A 301 -34.81 -8.89 0.08
C GLN A 301 -35.20 -8.87 -1.40
N ILE A 302 -34.38 -9.43 -2.28
CA ILE A 302 -34.58 -9.48 -3.73
C ILE A 302 -34.68 -10.95 -4.15
N LYS A 303 -35.88 -11.50 -4.20
CA LYS A 303 -36.11 -12.94 -4.40
C LYS A 303 -36.04 -13.38 -5.86
N LYS A 304 -36.62 -12.59 -6.75
CA LYS A 304 -36.81 -12.91 -8.18
C LYS A 304 -35.92 -12.12 -9.11
N GLY A 305 -35.48 -10.94 -8.69
CA GLY A 305 -34.63 -10.03 -9.44
C GLY A 305 -33.13 -10.18 -9.14
N SER A 306 -32.34 -9.32 -9.78
CA SER A 306 -30.92 -9.11 -9.48
C SER A 306 -30.75 -7.73 -8.86
N LEU A 307 -30.36 -7.67 -7.58
CA LEU A 307 -30.07 -6.40 -6.91
C LEU A 307 -29.11 -5.55 -7.74
N THR A 308 -28.01 -6.16 -8.22
CA THR A 308 -26.99 -5.43 -8.96
C THR A 308 -27.54 -4.85 -10.27
N ASN A 309 -28.48 -5.53 -10.95
CA ASN A 309 -29.17 -4.97 -12.12
C ASN A 309 -30.07 -3.79 -11.74
N LEU A 310 -30.86 -3.91 -10.67
CA LEU A 310 -31.73 -2.85 -10.19
C LEU A 310 -30.91 -1.61 -9.78
N LEU A 311 -29.77 -1.81 -9.11
CA LEU A 311 -28.84 -0.72 -8.77
C LEU A 311 -28.24 -0.08 -10.02
N LEU A 312 -27.69 -0.89 -10.95
CA LEU A 312 -27.00 -0.38 -12.15
C LEU A 312 -27.95 0.30 -13.16
N THR A 313 -29.21 -0.05 -13.21
CA THR A 313 -30.20 0.61 -14.07
C THR A 313 -30.72 1.91 -13.47
N ASN A 314 -30.59 2.09 -12.16
CA ASN A 314 -31.02 3.33 -11.50
C ASN A 314 -30.04 4.49 -11.79
N PRO A 315 -30.51 5.63 -12.38
CA PRO A 315 -29.64 6.76 -12.70
C PRO A 315 -29.07 7.47 -11.47
N LYS A 316 -29.70 7.33 -10.30
CA LYS A 316 -29.24 7.91 -9.02
C LYS A 316 -28.14 7.06 -8.35
N PHE A 317 -27.89 5.85 -8.84
CA PHE A 317 -26.91 4.97 -8.21
C PHE A 317 -25.49 5.48 -8.37
N ALA A 318 -24.75 5.47 -7.28
CA ALA A 318 -23.37 5.96 -7.23
C ALA A 318 -22.42 5.10 -8.09
N ARG A 319 -21.64 5.74 -8.94
CA ARG A 319 -20.61 5.12 -9.78
C ARG A 319 -19.32 5.89 -9.65
N ALA A 320 -18.21 5.19 -9.51
CA ALA A 320 -16.87 5.76 -9.50
C ALA A 320 -16.01 5.13 -10.61
N GLU A 321 -15.15 5.91 -11.22
CA GLU A 321 -14.21 5.44 -12.23
C GLU A 321 -13.17 4.52 -11.62
N THR A 322 -12.67 4.90 -10.44
CA THR A 322 -11.67 4.17 -9.65
C THR A 322 -11.84 4.46 -8.16
N PHE A 323 -10.91 3.99 -7.35
CA PHE A 323 -10.92 4.23 -5.91
C PHE A 323 -9.53 4.60 -5.37
N VAL A 324 -9.49 5.15 -4.16
CA VAL A 324 -8.27 5.56 -3.45
C VAL A 324 -8.47 5.42 -1.95
N THR A 325 -7.38 5.25 -1.21
CA THR A 325 -7.36 5.36 0.25
C THR A 325 -6.61 6.63 0.64
N SER A 326 -7.32 7.71 0.95
CA SER A 326 -6.69 9.00 1.26
C SER A 326 -7.32 9.67 2.47
N ALA A 327 -6.52 9.87 3.51
CA ALA A 327 -6.93 10.61 4.71
C ALA A 327 -7.15 12.11 4.47
N LYS A 328 -6.69 12.65 3.33
CA LYS A 328 -6.88 14.05 2.94
C LYS A 328 -8.33 14.40 2.65
N TYR A 329 -9.13 13.43 2.20
CA TYR A 329 -10.50 13.62 1.77
C TYR A 329 -11.45 12.84 2.66
N LYS A 330 -12.70 13.33 2.76
CA LYS A 330 -13.75 12.57 3.45
C LYS A 330 -14.02 11.23 2.74
N PRO A 331 -14.45 10.20 3.49
CA PRO A 331 -14.91 8.94 2.90
C PRO A 331 -16.05 9.16 1.90
N GLY A 332 -16.12 8.29 0.89
CA GLY A 332 -17.17 8.32 -0.13
C GLY A 332 -16.70 8.92 -1.45
N LEU A 333 -17.63 9.44 -2.23
CA LEU A 333 -17.34 9.93 -3.58
C LEU A 333 -16.64 11.30 -3.57
N ILE A 334 -15.55 11.39 -4.32
CA ILE A 334 -14.80 12.61 -4.56
C ILE A 334 -14.92 12.99 -6.03
N ASN A 335 -15.33 14.22 -6.31
CA ASN A 335 -15.29 14.76 -7.67
C ASN A 335 -13.94 15.44 -7.91
N ILE A 336 -13.11 14.84 -8.76
CA ILE A 336 -11.80 15.36 -9.14
C ILE A 336 -12.02 16.34 -10.30
N THR A 337 -11.83 17.62 -10.02
CA THR A 337 -12.04 18.72 -10.98
C THR A 337 -10.76 19.26 -11.58
N LYS A 338 -9.61 19.02 -10.94
CA LYS A 338 -8.28 19.49 -11.36
C LYS A 338 -7.25 18.36 -11.29
N PRO A 339 -6.31 18.25 -12.25
CA PRO A 339 -5.17 17.38 -12.17
C PRO A 339 -4.33 17.63 -10.89
N GLY A 340 -3.76 16.59 -10.32
CA GLY A 340 -2.90 16.69 -9.14
C GLY A 340 -3.63 16.69 -7.79
N MET A 341 -4.96 16.69 -7.76
CA MET A 341 -5.71 16.45 -6.51
C MET A 341 -5.40 15.06 -5.93
N ILE A 342 -5.41 14.05 -6.78
CA ILE A 342 -4.99 12.69 -6.47
C ILE A 342 -4.02 12.25 -7.59
N PRO A 343 -2.89 11.62 -7.26
CA PRO A 343 -1.96 11.11 -8.27
C PRO A 343 -2.65 10.26 -9.33
N LEU A 344 -2.25 10.38 -10.59
CA LEU A 344 -2.78 9.69 -11.78
C LEU A 344 -4.19 10.09 -12.23
N ILE A 345 -4.99 10.75 -11.42
CA ILE A 345 -6.38 11.06 -11.75
C ILE A 345 -6.47 12.49 -12.26
N GLN A 346 -6.85 12.64 -13.54
CA GLN A 346 -6.95 13.94 -14.19
C GLN A 346 -8.27 14.62 -13.86
N LYS A 347 -9.38 13.89 -14.00
CA LYS A 347 -10.75 14.33 -13.78
C LYS A 347 -11.65 13.11 -13.59
N GLY A 348 -12.75 13.24 -12.87
CA GLY A 348 -13.77 12.18 -12.74
C GLY A 348 -14.21 11.96 -11.30
N ILE A 349 -15.06 10.96 -11.11
CA ILE A 349 -15.58 10.58 -9.79
C ILE A 349 -14.75 9.41 -9.25
N VAL A 350 -14.20 9.59 -8.07
CA VAL A 350 -13.34 8.62 -7.39
C VAL A 350 -13.96 8.25 -6.04
N LEU A 351 -13.96 6.98 -5.71
CA LEU A 351 -14.38 6.51 -4.40
C LEU A 351 -13.22 6.55 -3.41
N ASN A 352 -13.33 7.30 -2.33
CA ASN A 352 -12.41 7.24 -1.21
C ASN A 352 -12.87 6.21 -0.19
N ILE A 353 -12.12 5.13 -0.08
CA ILE A 353 -12.39 4.02 0.86
C ILE A 353 -11.69 4.18 2.21
N TYR A 354 -11.10 5.34 2.47
CA TYR A 354 -10.50 5.67 3.76
C TYR A 354 -11.53 5.61 4.89
N ILE A 355 -11.16 5.02 6.03
CA ILE A 355 -11.99 4.93 7.22
C ILE A 355 -11.39 5.84 8.30
N PRO A 356 -12.06 6.94 8.69
CA PRO A 356 -11.54 7.82 9.73
C PRO A 356 -11.40 7.11 11.07
N ASN A 357 -10.34 7.42 11.81
CA ASN A 357 -10.23 7.02 13.20
C ASN A 357 -11.34 7.67 14.03
N ASN A 358 -12.05 6.88 14.81
CA ASN A 358 -13.16 7.36 15.65
C ASN A 358 -12.69 7.90 17.01
N VAL A 359 -11.42 7.72 17.37
CA VAL A 359 -10.84 8.22 18.62
C VAL A 359 -10.53 9.71 18.45
N MET A 360 -11.10 10.52 19.32
CA MET A 360 -10.82 11.97 19.34
C MET A 360 -9.57 12.27 20.14
N GLU A 361 -8.71 13.16 19.64
CA GLU A 361 -7.50 13.59 20.34
C GLU A 361 -7.81 14.25 21.70
N LEU A 362 -7.04 13.91 22.72
CA LEU A 362 -7.13 14.48 24.05
C LEU A 362 -5.73 14.51 24.68
N LYS A 363 -5.33 15.65 25.22
CA LYS A 363 -4.05 15.77 25.91
C LYS A 363 -3.92 14.81 27.09
N GLY A 364 -2.82 14.07 27.16
CA GLY A 364 -2.54 13.09 28.20
C GLY A 364 -1.06 12.81 28.33
N ASP A 365 -0.67 12.08 29.40
CA ASP A 365 0.74 11.72 29.62
C ASP A 365 1.08 10.44 28.83
N VAL A 366 2.00 10.57 27.91
CA VAL A 366 2.55 9.48 27.06
C VAL A 366 4.04 9.25 27.33
N GLN A 367 4.66 10.05 28.23
CA GLN A 367 6.11 10.14 28.37
C GLN A 367 6.76 8.80 28.68
N PHE A 368 6.15 7.95 29.49
CA PHE A 368 6.73 6.64 29.87
C PHE A 368 6.93 5.72 28.66
N ILE A 369 6.07 5.81 27.63
CA ILE A 369 6.22 5.05 26.37
C ILE A 369 7.29 5.71 25.49
N ILE A 370 7.28 7.03 25.39
CA ILE A 370 8.24 7.77 24.60
C ILE A 370 9.66 7.55 25.16
N ASP A 371 9.85 7.62 26.47
CA ASP A 371 11.14 7.36 27.14
C ASP A 371 11.63 5.92 26.88
N PHE A 372 10.71 4.96 26.81
CA PHE A 372 11.07 3.60 26.46
C PHE A 372 11.62 3.49 25.03
N PHE A 373 10.97 4.12 24.05
CA PHE A 373 11.47 4.09 22.68
C PHE A 373 12.73 4.93 22.48
N ILE A 374 12.88 6.04 23.18
CA ILE A 374 14.13 6.79 23.21
C ILE A 374 15.29 5.93 23.71
N TRP A 375 15.06 5.17 24.79
CA TRP A 375 16.05 4.24 25.32
C TRP A 375 16.33 3.07 24.36
N LEU A 376 15.29 2.49 23.75
CA LEU A 376 15.41 1.33 22.87
C LEU A 376 16.13 1.65 21.56
N ILE A 377 15.79 2.76 20.93
CA ILE A 377 16.17 3.12 19.55
C ILE A 377 17.30 4.16 19.52
N GLY A 378 17.44 4.93 20.60
CA GLY A 378 18.28 6.11 20.66
C GLY A 378 17.52 7.39 20.30
N LYS A 379 17.83 8.49 20.99
CA LYS A 379 17.10 9.76 20.91
C LYS A 379 16.96 10.31 19.49
N ASP A 380 18.07 10.35 18.75
CA ASP A 380 18.09 10.95 17.40
C ASP A 380 17.32 10.11 16.38
N LYS A 381 17.43 8.77 16.48
CA LYS A 381 16.68 7.84 15.61
C LYS A 381 15.19 7.84 15.96
N TRP A 382 14.85 7.88 17.27
CA TRP A 382 13.47 7.97 17.72
C TRP A 382 12.80 9.25 17.22
N MET A 383 13.45 10.39 17.30
CA MET A 383 12.93 11.66 16.79
C MET A 383 12.47 11.56 15.32
N ILE A 384 13.20 10.84 14.49
CA ILE A 384 12.82 10.63 13.08
C ILE A 384 11.61 9.70 12.96
N ILE A 385 11.52 8.68 13.81
CA ILE A 385 10.38 7.75 13.82
C ILE A 385 9.11 8.45 14.31
N GLU A 386 9.18 9.24 15.38
CA GLU A 386 8.02 10.00 15.86
C GLU A 386 7.57 11.07 14.86
N GLN A 387 8.50 11.73 14.17
CA GLN A 387 8.17 12.64 13.06
C GLN A 387 7.52 11.89 11.90
N TRP A 388 7.93 10.67 11.60
CA TRP A 388 7.33 9.84 10.57
C TRP A 388 5.88 9.48 10.93
N ILE A 389 5.58 9.14 12.18
CA ILE A 389 4.22 8.88 12.65
C ILE A 389 3.39 10.17 12.62
N ALA A 390 3.93 11.26 13.16
CA ALA A 390 3.28 12.57 13.19
C ALA A 390 2.93 13.10 11.79
N TYR A 391 3.78 12.82 10.79
CA TYR A 391 3.56 13.25 9.40
C TYR A 391 2.21 12.79 8.86
N HIS A 392 1.77 11.57 9.19
CA HIS A 392 0.50 11.02 8.71
C HIS A 392 -0.73 11.74 9.28
N LEU A 393 -0.62 12.33 10.46
CA LEU A 393 -1.67 13.13 11.10
C LEU A 393 -1.64 14.59 10.63
N GLN A 394 -0.45 15.18 10.51
CA GLN A 394 -0.26 16.58 10.17
C GLN A 394 -0.34 16.84 8.66
N HIS A 395 -0.01 15.83 7.82
CA HIS A 395 -0.06 15.87 6.36
C HIS A 395 -0.89 14.71 5.79
N PRO A 396 -2.21 14.66 6.09
CA PRO A 396 -3.05 13.53 5.74
C PRO A 396 -3.15 13.31 4.21
N GLY A 397 -2.99 12.06 3.80
CA GLY A 397 -3.06 11.67 2.38
C GLY A 397 -1.81 11.98 1.57
N GLU A 398 -0.71 12.37 2.21
CA GLU A 398 0.60 12.49 1.57
C GLU A 398 1.44 11.24 1.82
N LYS A 399 2.18 10.83 0.78
CA LYS A 399 3.08 9.67 0.84
C LYS A 399 4.49 10.10 1.23
N ILE A 400 5.07 9.40 2.22
CA ILE A 400 6.51 9.46 2.52
C ILE A 400 7.21 8.46 1.58
N LYS A 401 8.19 8.94 0.79
CA LYS A 401 8.88 8.14 -0.24
C LYS A 401 10.03 7.28 0.30
N TRP A 402 9.98 6.95 1.58
CA TRP A 402 10.91 6.08 2.26
C TRP A 402 10.24 5.30 3.40
N ALA A 403 10.83 4.20 3.77
CA ALA A 403 10.33 3.28 4.78
C ALA A 403 11.26 3.22 5.99
N ILE A 404 10.71 2.96 7.16
CA ILE A 404 11.45 2.64 8.37
C ILE A 404 11.78 1.15 8.34
N VAL A 405 13.02 0.81 8.73
CA VAL A 405 13.47 -0.58 8.89
C VAL A 405 14.05 -0.73 10.29
N LEU A 406 13.38 -1.52 11.13
CA LEU A 406 13.82 -1.85 12.48
C LEU A 406 14.28 -3.29 12.53
N VAL A 407 15.53 -3.48 12.86
CA VAL A 407 16.16 -4.80 13.00
C VAL A 407 16.55 -5.04 14.45
N SER A 408 16.33 -6.26 14.92
CA SER A 408 16.75 -6.67 16.27
C SER A 408 17.07 -8.15 16.24
N ALA A 409 18.23 -8.55 16.71
CA ALA A 409 18.62 -9.95 16.82
C ALA A 409 17.75 -10.74 17.80
N ILE A 410 17.12 -10.05 18.77
CA ILE A 410 16.24 -10.63 19.78
C ILE A 410 14.76 -10.32 19.51
N GLU A 411 13.90 -11.20 20.00
CA GLU A 411 12.44 -11.05 19.93
C GLU A 411 11.91 -10.31 21.18
N GLY A 412 10.68 -9.80 21.08
CA GLY A 412 10.00 -9.21 22.26
C GLY A 412 10.50 -7.81 22.64
N VAL A 413 11.40 -7.19 21.90
CA VAL A 413 11.97 -5.85 22.22
C VAL A 413 11.00 -4.67 22.14
N GLY A 414 9.75 -4.87 21.70
CA GLY A 414 8.75 -3.80 21.60
C GLY A 414 8.41 -3.37 20.16
N LYS A 415 8.94 -4.02 19.11
CA LYS A 415 8.56 -3.74 17.71
C LYS A 415 7.04 -3.81 17.50
N GLY A 416 6.38 -4.85 18.03
CA GLY A 416 4.92 -5.02 17.95
C GLY A 416 4.13 -3.91 18.67
N LEU A 417 4.63 -3.41 19.80
CA LEU A 417 4.03 -2.29 20.51
C LEU A 417 4.04 -1.01 19.65
N LEU A 418 5.13 -0.77 18.92
CA LEU A 418 5.21 0.37 17.98
C LEU A 418 4.19 0.24 16.85
N ALA A 419 4.02 -0.96 16.27
CA ALA A 419 3.00 -1.21 15.26
C ALA A 419 1.59 -0.93 15.79
N ARG A 420 1.29 -1.36 17.03
CA ARG A 420 0.02 -1.10 17.69
C ARG A 420 -0.21 0.38 17.95
N ILE A 421 0.81 1.13 18.36
CA ILE A 421 0.71 2.59 18.51
C ILE A 421 0.29 3.23 17.19
N ILE A 422 0.93 2.85 16.07
CA ILE A 422 0.58 3.37 14.75
C ILE A 422 -0.88 3.06 14.40
N SER A 423 -1.34 1.84 14.66
CA SER A 423 -2.73 1.43 14.42
C SER A 423 -3.74 2.19 15.28
N ARG A 424 -3.42 2.44 16.53
CA ARG A 424 -4.29 3.22 17.41
C ARG A 424 -4.34 4.70 17.02
N VAL A 425 -3.21 5.24 16.59
CA VAL A 425 -3.09 6.65 16.15
C VAL A 425 -3.80 6.88 14.82
N LEU A 426 -3.63 6.00 13.84
CA LEU A 426 -4.19 6.17 12.48
C LEU A 426 -5.56 5.49 12.30
N GLY A 427 -5.96 4.61 13.20
CA GLY A 427 -7.15 3.75 13.11
C GLY A 427 -6.82 2.35 12.58
N PHE A 428 -7.39 1.31 13.21
CA PHE A 428 -7.14 -0.09 12.88
C PHE A 428 -7.41 -0.43 11.40
N ASP A 429 -8.46 0.17 10.83
CA ASP A 429 -8.83 -0.07 9.43
C ASP A 429 -7.81 0.47 8.42
N ASN A 430 -6.92 1.36 8.85
CA ASN A 430 -5.95 2.05 8.00
C ASN A 430 -4.54 1.47 8.10
N VAL A 431 -4.30 0.52 9.01
CA VAL A 431 -2.98 -0.05 9.28
C VAL A 431 -3.02 -1.56 9.24
N ASN A 432 -2.16 -2.15 8.43
CA ASN A 432 -1.92 -3.58 8.50
C ASN A 432 -0.69 -3.83 9.38
N GLU A 433 -0.93 -4.23 10.63
CA GLU A 433 0.11 -4.41 11.66
C GLU A 433 1.01 -5.65 11.41
N ASN A 434 0.54 -6.61 10.61
CA ASN A 434 1.21 -7.90 10.45
C ASN A 434 1.10 -8.41 9.00
N ALA A 435 1.67 -7.67 8.09
CA ALA A 435 1.72 -8.07 6.69
C ALA A 435 2.95 -8.93 6.41
N ASN A 436 2.76 -9.98 5.61
CA ASN A 436 3.87 -10.78 5.11
C ASN A 436 4.35 -10.21 3.78
N TYR A 437 5.67 -10.14 3.60
CA TYR A 437 6.28 -9.65 2.35
C TYR A 437 5.81 -10.44 1.11
N LYS A 438 5.56 -11.74 1.22
CA LYS A 438 5.03 -12.57 0.13
C LYS A 438 3.69 -12.06 -0.41
N HIS A 439 2.87 -11.44 0.43
CA HIS A 439 1.59 -10.88 0.00
C HIS A 439 1.74 -9.65 -0.92
N LEU A 440 2.82 -8.88 -0.79
CA LEU A 440 3.11 -7.77 -1.70
C LEU A 440 3.50 -8.23 -3.11
N THR A 441 4.20 -9.35 -3.21
CA THR A 441 4.75 -9.87 -4.46
C THR A 441 3.88 -10.93 -5.12
N ASN A 442 2.80 -11.34 -4.46
CA ASN A 442 1.84 -12.28 -5.02
C ASN A 442 1.15 -11.73 -6.26
N THR A 443 0.71 -12.64 -7.12
CA THR A 443 -0.06 -12.31 -8.34
C THR A 443 -1.30 -11.45 -8.02
N HIS A 444 -1.90 -11.63 -6.84
CA HIS A 444 -3.06 -10.86 -6.37
C HIS A 444 -2.66 -9.95 -5.20
N ASN A 445 -2.07 -8.80 -5.52
CA ASN A 445 -1.50 -7.85 -4.55
C ASN A 445 -2.54 -6.84 -4.02
N THR A 446 -3.58 -7.32 -3.35
CA THR A 446 -4.64 -6.46 -2.77
C THR A 446 -4.29 -5.88 -1.39
N LEU A 447 -3.11 -6.20 -0.85
CA LEU A 447 -2.67 -5.82 0.51
C LEU A 447 -2.69 -4.31 0.78
N LEU A 448 -2.47 -3.50 -0.26
CA LEU A 448 -2.41 -2.04 -0.13
C LEU A 448 -3.79 -1.35 -0.18
N ILE A 449 -4.85 -2.11 -0.49
CA ILE A 449 -6.20 -1.56 -0.57
C ILE A 449 -6.71 -1.25 0.83
N GLY A 450 -7.14 -0.01 1.03
CA GLY A 450 -7.68 0.44 2.31
C GLY A 450 -6.62 0.81 3.35
N THR A 451 -5.31 0.66 3.09
CA THR A 451 -4.25 0.87 4.07
C THR A 451 -3.45 2.15 3.85
N GLN A 452 -3.20 2.90 4.91
CA GLN A 452 -2.25 4.02 4.96
C GLN A 452 -0.84 3.55 5.32
N VAL A 453 -0.73 2.59 6.23
CA VAL A 453 0.55 2.04 6.69
C VAL A 453 0.50 0.52 6.66
N VAL A 454 1.52 -0.08 6.08
CA VAL A 454 1.78 -1.52 6.12
C VAL A 454 3.03 -1.77 6.94
N VAL A 455 2.89 -2.56 8.00
CA VAL A 455 4.00 -3.09 8.78
C VAL A 455 4.30 -4.49 8.28
N LEU A 456 5.44 -4.65 7.64
CA LEU A 456 5.94 -5.93 7.15
C LEU A 456 6.73 -6.59 8.28
N ASN A 457 6.18 -7.65 8.84
CA ASN A 457 6.83 -8.44 9.89
C ASN A 457 7.64 -9.60 9.29
N GLU A 458 8.69 -10.01 10.01
CA GLU A 458 9.54 -11.16 9.68
C GLU A 458 10.03 -11.14 8.24
N VAL A 459 10.44 -9.96 7.78
CA VAL A 459 10.95 -9.83 6.42
C VAL A 459 12.22 -10.66 6.32
N SER A 460 12.14 -11.79 5.62
CA SER A 460 13.28 -12.61 5.21
C SER A 460 13.31 -12.67 3.69
N LEU A 461 14.36 -12.14 3.08
CA LEU A 461 14.53 -12.17 1.63
C LEU A 461 15.19 -13.50 1.17
N GLY A 462 15.43 -14.44 2.08
CA GLY A 462 16.00 -15.75 1.78
C GLY A 462 15.14 -16.65 0.90
N ASP A 463 13.83 -16.42 0.91
CA ASP A 463 12.83 -17.17 0.12
C ASP A 463 12.76 -16.73 -1.37
N PHE A 464 13.45 -15.68 -1.75
CA PHE A 464 13.46 -15.19 -3.12
C PHE A 464 14.69 -15.70 -3.87
N LYS A 465 14.50 -16.02 -5.17
CA LYS A 465 15.58 -16.49 -6.07
C LYS A 465 16.78 -15.55 -6.08
N SER A 466 16.58 -14.27 -5.75
CA SER A 466 17.65 -13.37 -5.36
C SER A 466 17.15 -12.30 -4.37
N LYS A 467 17.93 -12.04 -3.31
CA LYS A 467 17.70 -10.92 -2.38
C LYS A 467 17.57 -9.57 -3.12
N ALA A 468 18.17 -9.47 -4.29
CA ALA A 468 18.12 -8.27 -5.13
C ALA A 468 16.75 -8.03 -5.75
N GLU A 469 16.04 -9.07 -6.22
CA GLU A 469 14.69 -8.93 -6.80
C GLU A 469 13.69 -8.50 -5.75
N GLY A 470 13.74 -9.12 -4.57
CA GLY A 470 12.88 -8.74 -3.44
C GLY A 470 13.08 -7.29 -3.02
N THR A 471 14.32 -6.85 -2.86
CA THR A 471 14.63 -5.45 -2.53
C THR A 471 14.17 -4.49 -3.62
N ASN A 472 14.30 -4.84 -4.90
CA ASN A 472 13.86 -3.98 -6.01
C ASN A 472 12.33 -3.86 -6.06
N SER A 473 11.61 -4.95 -5.85
CA SER A 473 10.14 -4.91 -5.75
C SER A 473 9.66 -4.00 -4.62
N LEU A 474 10.28 -4.11 -3.44
CA LEU A 474 9.96 -3.25 -2.30
C LEU A 474 10.26 -1.78 -2.57
N LYS A 475 11.37 -1.46 -3.24
CA LYS A 475 11.73 -0.09 -3.64
C LYS A 475 10.62 0.59 -4.46
N ASN A 476 9.96 -0.17 -5.34
CA ASN A 476 8.89 0.36 -6.17
C ASN A 476 7.64 0.68 -5.31
N PHE A 477 7.22 -0.23 -4.43
CA PHE A 477 6.10 0.03 -3.53
C PHE A 477 6.35 1.21 -2.59
N VAL A 478 7.57 1.35 -2.08
CA VAL A 478 7.94 2.46 -1.17
C VAL A 478 7.95 3.81 -1.88
N ALA A 479 8.49 3.90 -3.10
CA ALA A 479 8.78 5.20 -3.73
C ALA A 479 7.84 5.62 -4.85
N ASP A 480 7.18 4.66 -5.54
CA ASP A 480 6.36 4.97 -6.69
C ASP A 480 5.00 5.56 -6.29
N ASP A 481 4.49 6.50 -7.09
CA ASP A 481 3.22 7.17 -6.85
C ASP A 481 2.00 6.33 -7.27
N TYR A 482 2.23 5.15 -7.85
CA TYR A 482 1.19 4.20 -8.24
C TYR A 482 1.69 2.76 -8.17
N TYR A 483 0.74 1.83 -8.12
CA TYR A 483 1.00 0.40 -8.24
C TYR A 483 -0.06 -0.28 -9.11
N SER A 484 0.28 -1.42 -9.67
CA SER A 484 -0.65 -2.25 -10.43
C SER A 484 -1.26 -3.29 -9.49
N CYS A 485 -2.59 -3.23 -9.32
CA CYS A 485 -3.34 -4.15 -8.49
C CYS A 485 -4.05 -5.18 -9.37
N ASN A 486 -3.89 -6.45 -9.04
CA ASN A 486 -4.51 -7.55 -9.75
C ASN A 486 -5.57 -8.22 -8.87
N PHE A 487 -6.84 -7.98 -9.19
CA PHE A 487 -7.97 -8.66 -8.54
C PHE A 487 -8.19 -10.03 -9.17
N LYS A 488 -8.46 -11.05 -8.34
CA LYS A 488 -8.68 -12.41 -8.82
C LYS A 488 -9.82 -12.47 -9.86
N GLY A 489 -9.47 -12.86 -11.09
CA GLY A 489 -10.42 -12.98 -12.21
C GLY A 489 -10.90 -11.64 -12.79
N LYS A 490 -10.13 -10.56 -12.62
CA LYS A 490 -10.41 -9.23 -13.19
C LYS A 490 -9.19 -8.70 -13.92
N THR A 491 -9.37 -7.65 -14.70
CA THR A 491 -8.28 -6.93 -15.37
C THR A 491 -7.43 -6.19 -14.33
N MET A 492 -6.12 -6.14 -14.55
CA MET A 492 -5.18 -5.38 -13.71
C MET A 492 -5.53 -3.89 -13.72
N VAL A 493 -5.61 -3.29 -12.54
CA VAL A 493 -5.95 -1.88 -12.34
C VAL A 493 -4.74 -1.12 -11.81
N LYS A 494 -4.43 0.03 -12.41
CA LYS A 494 -3.41 0.94 -11.92
C LYS A 494 -4.02 1.89 -10.89
N LEU A 495 -3.55 1.84 -9.65
CA LEU A 495 -4.07 2.61 -8.52
C LEU A 495 -3.04 3.59 -7.98
N PRO A 496 -3.46 4.74 -7.43
CA PRO A 496 -2.59 5.63 -6.65
C PRO A 496 -2.02 4.91 -5.45
N ASN A 497 -0.72 5.09 -5.20
CA ASN A 497 -0.03 4.51 -4.07
C ASN A 497 0.22 5.56 -2.98
N LEU A 498 -0.65 5.60 -1.99
CA LEU A 498 -0.56 6.48 -0.82
C LEU A 498 -0.15 5.72 0.45
N THR A 499 0.17 4.43 0.31
CA THR A 499 0.56 3.55 1.43
C THR A 499 2.02 3.77 1.81
N ASN A 500 2.30 3.83 3.10
CA ASN A 500 3.62 3.95 3.69
C ASN A 500 4.05 2.63 4.33
N PHE A 501 5.35 2.41 4.53
CA PHE A 501 5.88 1.11 4.92
C PHE A 501 6.79 1.20 6.14
N MET A 502 6.64 0.25 7.04
CA MET A 502 7.57 -0.06 8.12
C MET A 502 7.92 -1.54 8.05
N LEU A 503 9.18 -1.88 8.23
CA LEU A 503 9.69 -3.23 8.14
C LEU A 503 10.30 -3.66 9.46
N PHE A 504 9.95 -4.84 9.95
CA PHE A 504 10.56 -5.48 11.09
C PHE A 504 11.26 -6.75 10.67
N SER A 505 12.45 -6.97 11.18
CA SER A 505 13.22 -8.19 10.92
C SER A 505 14.09 -8.57 12.11
N ASN A 506 14.42 -9.84 12.17
CA ASN A 506 15.48 -10.36 13.05
C ASN A 506 16.78 -10.65 12.26
N ASP A 507 16.77 -10.48 10.92
CA ASP A 507 17.95 -10.59 10.06
C ASP A 507 18.55 -9.19 9.83
N GLU A 508 19.78 -8.97 10.31
CA GLU A 508 20.51 -7.72 10.12
C GLU A 508 20.76 -7.39 8.63
N THR A 509 20.73 -8.40 7.78
CA THR A 509 20.96 -8.26 6.33
C THR A 509 19.66 -8.32 5.51
N VAL A 510 18.54 -7.97 6.14
CA VAL A 510 17.18 -8.09 5.60
C VAL A 510 16.97 -7.42 4.23
N ILE A 511 17.64 -6.33 3.96
CA ILE A 511 17.58 -5.61 2.68
C ILE A 511 18.96 -5.43 2.09
N LYS A 512 19.05 -5.57 0.76
CA LYS A 512 20.29 -5.27 0.03
C LYS A 512 20.24 -3.80 -0.41
N VAL A 513 21.14 -2.99 0.15
CA VAL A 513 21.21 -1.56 -0.14
C VAL A 513 22.58 -1.19 -0.71
N ASN A 514 22.59 -0.20 -1.58
CA ASN A 514 23.81 0.34 -2.15
C ASN A 514 24.07 1.75 -1.59
N GLN A 515 25.28 2.21 -1.71
CA GLN A 515 25.66 3.57 -1.35
C GLN A 515 24.75 4.61 -2.04
N GLY A 516 24.32 5.63 -1.30
CA GLY A 516 23.42 6.67 -1.79
C GLY A 516 21.93 6.28 -1.80
N THR A 517 21.53 5.16 -1.21
CA THR A 517 20.11 4.83 -1.02
C THR A 517 19.42 5.91 -0.21
N ARG A 518 18.19 6.30 -0.64
CA ARG A 518 17.39 7.36 0.03
C ARG A 518 16.03 6.85 0.48
N ARG A 519 15.80 5.53 0.38
CA ARG A 519 14.46 4.92 0.53
C ARG A 519 14.25 4.24 1.86
N TYR A 520 15.29 4.09 2.67
CA TYR A 520 15.21 3.38 3.93
C TYR A 520 15.85 4.19 5.05
N PHE A 521 15.11 4.36 6.14
CA PHE A 521 15.61 4.77 7.43
C PHE A 521 15.88 3.49 8.23
N PHE A 522 17.13 3.10 8.35
CA PHE A 522 17.53 1.85 8.94
C PHE A 522 18.00 2.04 10.37
N CYS A 523 17.45 1.25 11.28
CA CYS A 523 17.83 1.24 12.69
C CYS A 523 18.09 -0.19 13.14
N ASN A 524 19.29 -0.45 13.63
CA ASN A 524 19.62 -1.64 14.36
C ASN A 524 19.36 -1.43 15.85
N LEU A 525 18.56 -2.31 16.47
CA LEU A 525 18.25 -2.29 17.90
C LEU A 525 19.26 -3.22 18.58
N ASP A 526 20.28 -2.64 19.15
CA ASP A 526 21.48 -3.33 19.70
C ASP A 526 21.34 -3.73 21.18
N LYS A 527 20.11 -3.72 21.73
CA LYS A 527 19.85 -4.12 23.10
C LYS A 527 19.93 -5.63 23.28
N THR A 528 20.49 -6.08 24.41
CA THR A 528 20.51 -7.49 24.81
C THR A 528 19.20 -7.87 25.51
N GLU A 529 18.94 -9.17 25.69
CA GLU A 529 17.80 -9.64 26.50
C GLU A 529 17.90 -9.11 27.95
N GLU A 530 19.09 -9.05 28.50
CA GLU A 530 19.35 -8.53 29.85
C GLU A 530 18.99 -7.04 29.95
N ASP A 531 19.40 -6.22 28.95
CA ASP A 531 19.04 -4.81 28.88
C ASP A 531 17.52 -4.61 28.85
N ILE A 532 16.79 -5.44 28.07
CA ILE A 532 15.34 -5.38 28.00
C ILE A 532 14.70 -5.76 29.34
N LEU A 533 15.15 -6.83 29.97
CA LEU A 533 14.64 -7.26 31.26
C LEU A 533 14.87 -6.21 32.36
N ASP A 534 16.04 -5.62 32.40
CA ASP A 534 16.39 -4.56 33.38
C ASP A 534 15.54 -3.31 33.19
N LYS A 535 15.30 -2.91 31.91
CA LYS A 535 14.52 -1.72 31.61
C LYS A 535 13.02 -1.91 31.77
N THR A 536 12.53 -3.13 31.48
CA THR A 536 11.11 -3.45 31.44
C THR A 536 10.69 -4.33 32.62
N ASN A 537 10.94 -3.91 33.84
CA ASN A 537 10.55 -4.62 35.07
C ASN A 537 9.21 -5.35 34.95
N GLU A 538 8.91 -6.29 35.80
CA GLU A 538 7.65 -7.06 35.75
C GLU A 538 6.43 -6.13 35.55
N GLY A 539 5.77 -6.24 34.42
CA GLY A 539 4.54 -5.51 34.12
C GLY A 539 4.66 -4.28 33.21
N PHE A 540 5.86 -3.81 32.80
CA PHE A 540 5.99 -2.67 31.91
C PHE A 540 5.22 -2.88 30.58
N PHE A 541 5.47 -3.99 29.89
CA PHE A 541 4.80 -4.27 28.62
C PHE A 541 3.29 -4.39 28.81
N LYS A 542 2.83 -5.05 29.88
CA LYS A 542 1.40 -5.12 30.18
C LYS A 542 0.80 -3.71 30.33
N LYS A 543 1.42 -2.85 31.14
CA LYS A 543 0.98 -1.46 31.32
C LYS A 543 0.98 -0.68 30.00
N ALA A 544 2.00 -0.87 29.18
CA ALA A 544 2.12 -0.20 27.89
C ALA A 544 1.03 -0.65 26.91
N TRP A 545 0.76 -1.97 26.82
CA TRP A 545 -0.30 -2.52 25.99
C TRP A 545 -1.68 -2.07 26.46
N ASP A 546 -1.97 -2.17 27.79
CA ASP A 546 -3.24 -1.74 28.36
C ASP A 546 -3.48 -0.23 28.10
N PHE A 547 -2.43 0.59 28.18
CA PHE A 547 -2.52 2.01 27.87
C PHE A 547 -2.79 2.25 26.40
N VAL A 548 -2.03 1.66 25.49
CA VAL A 548 -2.14 1.86 24.03
C VAL A 548 -3.50 1.35 23.53
N ASP A 549 -4.01 0.24 24.04
CA ASP A 549 -5.30 -0.33 23.63
C ASP A 549 -6.50 0.43 24.21
N SER A 550 -6.30 1.23 25.24
CA SER A 550 -7.35 2.08 25.79
C SER A 550 -7.64 3.29 24.88
N ASP A 551 -8.91 3.69 24.77
CA ASP A 551 -9.27 4.90 24.00
C ASP A 551 -8.66 6.18 24.58
N LYS A 552 -8.46 6.22 25.90
CA LYS A 552 -7.79 7.35 26.57
C LYS A 552 -6.30 7.42 26.19
N GLY A 553 -5.60 6.29 26.17
CA GLY A 553 -4.20 6.22 25.77
C GLY A 553 -4.04 6.54 24.27
N ALA A 554 -4.91 5.98 23.42
CA ALA A 554 -4.92 6.31 21.99
C ALA A 554 -5.16 7.81 21.76
N ALA A 555 -6.13 8.41 22.46
CA ALA A 555 -6.41 9.86 22.38
C ALA A 555 -5.19 10.71 22.78
N ALA A 556 -4.46 10.30 23.83
CA ALA A 556 -3.23 10.99 24.26
C ALA A 556 -2.09 10.86 23.23
N LEU A 557 -1.92 9.68 22.64
CA LEU A 557 -0.92 9.45 21.59
C LEU A 557 -1.25 10.25 20.32
N ILE A 558 -2.53 10.30 19.91
CA ILE A 558 -2.97 11.13 18.78
C ILE A 558 -2.63 12.59 19.05
N HIS A 559 -2.93 13.10 20.25
CA HIS A 559 -2.60 14.49 20.62
C HIS A 559 -1.09 14.74 20.54
N TYR A 560 -0.28 13.87 21.14
CA TYR A 560 1.17 13.98 21.13
C TYR A 560 1.74 14.07 19.72
N PHE A 561 1.44 13.09 18.85
CA PHE A 561 1.96 13.07 17.47
C PHE A 561 1.41 14.22 16.61
N ASN A 562 0.19 14.68 16.87
CA ASN A 562 -0.43 15.74 16.08
C ASN A 562 -0.02 17.16 16.52
N LYS A 563 0.32 17.38 17.81
CA LYS A 563 0.50 18.72 18.37
C LYS A 563 1.89 18.96 18.98
N ASP A 564 2.49 17.93 19.57
CA ASP A 564 3.72 18.10 20.34
C ASP A 564 4.98 17.72 19.53
N VAL A 565 4.82 17.00 18.41
CA VAL A 565 5.92 16.64 17.50
C VAL A 565 6.00 17.62 16.33
N ASP A 566 7.15 18.27 16.19
CA ASP A 566 7.43 19.19 15.08
C ASP A 566 8.12 18.48 13.90
N ILE A 567 7.73 18.81 12.68
CA ILE A 567 8.30 18.26 11.44
C ILE A 567 8.98 19.41 10.67
N PRO A 568 10.27 19.62 10.85
CA PRO A 568 10.99 20.66 10.13
C PRO A 568 11.06 20.31 8.63
N LYS A 569 10.72 21.27 7.76
CA LYS A 569 10.80 21.14 6.28
C LYS A 569 10.08 19.87 5.76
N PRO A 570 8.75 19.77 5.90
CA PRO A 570 7.97 18.58 5.55
C PRO A 570 8.20 18.06 4.11
N GLU A 571 8.42 18.96 3.14
CA GLU A 571 8.68 18.60 1.73
C GLU A 571 10.00 17.84 1.54
N ILE A 572 11.04 18.21 2.31
CA ILE A 572 12.34 17.51 2.29
C ILE A 572 12.20 16.18 3.02
N PHE A 573 11.55 16.20 4.18
CA PHE A 573 11.33 15.01 5.01
C PHE A 573 10.66 13.87 4.24
N LYS A 574 9.55 14.14 3.55
CA LYS A 574 8.84 13.09 2.79
C LYS A 574 9.62 12.52 1.60
N ALA A 575 10.60 13.25 1.07
CA ALA A 575 11.27 12.90 -0.18
C ALA A 575 12.44 11.93 0.00
N ARG A 576 13.14 11.99 1.15
CA ARG A 576 14.35 11.23 1.40
C ARG A 576 14.47 10.83 2.86
N ALA A 577 14.84 9.57 3.12
CA ALA A 577 15.21 9.11 4.45
C ALA A 577 16.48 9.82 4.93
N PRO A 578 16.53 10.24 6.21
CA PRO A 578 17.79 10.60 6.85
C PRO A 578 18.77 9.43 6.86
N GLU A 579 20.05 9.71 6.67
CA GLU A 579 21.11 8.71 6.68
C GLU A 579 21.49 8.36 8.14
N THR A 580 21.64 7.06 8.43
CA THR A 580 22.06 6.58 9.75
C THR A 580 23.40 5.87 9.67
N GLU A 581 24.14 5.83 10.76
CA GLU A 581 25.37 5.01 10.83
C GLU A 581 25.05 3.52 10.64
N ASP A 582 23.94 3.05 11.22
CA ASP A 582 23.47 1.66 11.03
C ASP A 582 23.28 1.30 9.54
N LEU A 583 22.79 2.27 8.75
CA LEU A 583 22.64 2.09 7.29
C LEU A 583 23.99 1.97 6.59
N LYS A 584 24.98 2.75 7.02
CA LYS A 584 26.35 2.66 6.47
C LYS A 584 26.99 1.31 6.81
N GLU A 585 26.84 0.86 8.04
CA GLU A 585 27.29 -0.48 8.45
C GLU A 585 26.58 -1.58 7.68
N LEU A 586 25.27 -1.49 7.47
CA LEU A 586 24.54 -2.44 6.65
C LEU A 586 25.05 -2.48 5.20
N ILE A 587 25.32 -1.32 4.60
CA ILE A 587 25.89 -1.23 3.26
C ILE A 587 27.24 -1.97 3.23
N GLU A 588 28.10 -1.75 4.22
CA GLU A 588 29.36 -2.45 4.33
C GLU A 588 29.18 -3.97 4.54
N LYS A 589 28.26 -4.38 5.44
CA LYS A 589 27.97 -5.82 5.68
C LYS A 589 27.42 -6.52 4.44
N THR A 590 26.58 -5.84 3.66
CA THR A 590 25.87 -6.42 2.49
C THR A 590 26.57 -6.21 1.16
N LYS A 591 27.71 -5.51 1.14
CA LYS A 591 28.53 -5.40 -0.07
C LYS A 591 28.92 -6.78 -0.56
N HIS A 592 28.85 -6.97 -1.88
CA HIS A 592 29.31 -8.21 -2.49
C HIS A 592 30.78 -8.47 -2.10
N PRO A 593 31.15 -9.69 -1.72
CA PRO A 593 32.54 -9.99 -1.29
C PRO A 593 33.60 -9.54 -2.31
N VAL A 594 33.28 -9.64 -3.59
CA VAL A 594 34.16 -9.16 -4.67
C VAL A 594 34.33 -7.64 -4.62
N ILE A 595 33.24 -6.88 -4.35
CA ILE A 595 33.38 -5.42 -4.21
C ILE A 595 34.25 -5.07 -3.01
N LYS A 596 34.04 -5.72 -1.86
CA LYS A 596 34.90 -5.52 -0.67
C LYS A 596 36.36 -5.78 -1.00
N LYS A 597 36.62 -6.85 -1.75
CA LYS A 597 37.99 -7.20 -2.18
C LYS A 597 38.57 -6.16 -3.13
N LEU A 598 37.79 -5.71 -4.12
CA LEU A 598 38.20 -4.67 -5.05
C LEU A 598 38.47 -3.34 -4.36
N GLU A 599 37.62 -2.92 -3.41
CA GLU A 599 37.85 -1.71 -2.61
C GLU A 599 39.10 -1.86 -1.72
N TRP A 600 39.28 -3.01 -1.09
CA TRP A 600 40.45 -3.27 -0.29
C TRP A 600 41.76 -3.24 -1.16
N ASP A 601 41.74 -3.90 -2.32
CA ASP A 601 42.87 -3.89 -3.22
C ASP A 601 43.15 -2.49 -3.82
N LEU A 602 42.10 -1.73 -4.11
CA LEU A 602 42.23 -0.36 -4.61
C LEU A 602 42.82 0.61 -3.57
N ASN A 603 42.49 0.42 -2.30
CA ASN A 603 42.93 1.31 -1.21
C ASN A 603 44.30 0.93 -0.64
N ARG A 604 44.86 -0.23 -1.00
CA ARG A 604 46.20 -0.62 -0.56
C ARG A 604 47.28 0.20 -1.25
N GLN A 605 48.16 0.75 -0.43
CA GLN A 605 49.32 1.53 -0.90
C GLN A 605 50.63 0.73 -0.94
N ASP A 606 50.61 -0.51 -0.43
CA ASP A 606 51.80 -1.34 -0.19
C ASP A 606 52.38 -2.07 -1.42
N GLY A 607 51.89 -1.76 -2.65
CA GLY A 607 52.38 -2.39 -3.88
C GLY A 607 51.97 -3.89 -4.03
N GLN A 608 51.29 -4.47 -3.03
CA GLN A 608 50.84 -5.88 -3.05
C GLN A 608 49.45 -6.07 -3.65
N ASN A 609 48.98 -5.09 -4.34
CA ASN A 609 47.66 -5.08 -4.95
C ASN A 609 47.66 -5.94 -6.23
N LYS A 610 47.24 -7.20 -6.13
CA LYS A 610 47.25 -8.15 -7.23
C LYS A 610 46.30 -7.84 -8.37
N ILE A 611 45.14 -7.26 -8.08
CA ILE A 611 44.10 -6.99 -9.06
C ILE A 611 44.41 -5.74 -9.87
N PHE A 612 44.85 -4.66 -9.20
CA PHE A 612 45.16 -3.38 -9.82
C PHE A 612 46.66 -3.15 -10.06
N ARG A 613 47.49 -4.17 -9.95
CA ARG A 613 48.92 -4.05 -10.09
C ARG A 613 49.34 -3.48 -11.45
N GLU A 614 48.71 -3.92 -12.52
CA GLU A 614 48.95 -3.41 -13.87
C GLU A 614 48.46 -1.98 -14.09
N ASN A 615 47.74 -1.44 -13.10
CA ASN A 615 47.19 -0.10 -13.15
C ASN A 615 47.98 0.91 -12.28
N PHE A 616 49.25 0.65 -12.11
CA PHE A 616 50.17 1.62 -11.47
C PHE A 616 50.19 2.96 -12.18
N CYS A 617 49.87 2.97 -13.47
CA CYS A 617 49.67 4.19 -14.19
C CYS A 617 48.36 4.90 -13.85
N GLY A 618 47.48 4.32 -12.99
CA GLY A 618 46.22 4.91 -12.60
C GLY A 618 45.07 4.76 -13.60
N LEU A 619 45.24 3.99 -14.66
CA LEU A 619 44.24 3.70 -15.70
C LEU A 619 43.86 2.23 -15.76
N ILE A 620 42.58 1.94 -16.05
CA ILE A 620 42.10 0.58 -16.26
C ILE A 620 40.93 0.57 -17.27
N SER A 621 40.85 -0.49 -18.09
CA SER A 621 39.66 -0.76 -18.89
C SER A 621 38.73 -1.74 -18.18
N PHE A 622 37.44 -1.71 -18.57
CA PHE A 622 36.46 -2.68 -18.08
C PHE A 622 36.87 -4.11 -18.46
N ASP A 623 37.24 -4.31 -19.70
CA ASP A 623 37.58 -5.61 -20.25
C ASP A 623 38.78 -6.22 -19.53
N GLU A 624 39.87 -5.44 -19.30
CA GLU A 624 41.03 -5.86 -18.54
C GLU A 624 40.69 -6.29 -17.12
N LEU A 625 39.86 -5.54 -16.42
CA LEU A 625 39.44 -5.91 -15.07
C LEU A 625 38.51 -7.11 -15.05
N ASN A 626 37.58 -7.19 -16.01
CA ASN A 626 36.65 -8.30 -16.12
C ASN A 626 37.38 -9.62 -16.45
N ASP A 627 38.36 -9.59 -17.36
CA ASP A 627 39.18 -10.73 -17.70
C ASP A 627 40.02 -11.23 -16.50
N LYS A 628 40.55 -10.30 -15.71
CA LYS A 628 41.28 -10.66 -14.48
C LYS A 628 40.39 -11.31 -13.43
N LEU A 629 39.14 -10.83 -13.30
CA LEU A 629 38.19 -11.41 -12.36
C LEU A 629 37.66 -12.77 -12.80
N ASN A 630 37.58 -13.03 -14.09
CA ASN A 630 37.10 -14.29 -14.66
C ASN A 630 38.15 -15.37 -14.73
N THR A 631 39.43 -15.06 -14.56
CA THR A 631 40.49 -16.07 -14.50
C THR A 631 40.49 -16.77 -13.13
N LYS A 632 39.84 -17.91 -13.07
CA LYS A 632 39.57 -18.74 -11.88
C LYS A 632 40.85 -19.12 -11.10
N GLU A 633 41.97 -19.28 -11.77
CA GLU A 633 43.26 -19.76 -11.19
C GLU A 633 43.93 -18.76 -10.21
N LYS A 634 43.64 -17.46 -10.34
CA LYS A 634 44.32 -16.44 -9.51
C LYS A 634 43.64 -16.18 -8.16
N PHE A 635 42.41 -16.63 -7.97
CA PHE A 635 41.66 -16.43 -6.74
C PHE A 635 41.61 -17.67 -5.79
N ASP A 636 41.93 -18.86 -6.30
CA ASP A 636 41.90 -20.11 -5.51
C ASP A 636 43.00 -20.19 -4.43
N SER A 637 43.98 -19.29 -4.44
CA SER A 637 44.98 -19.23 -3.38
C SER A 637 44.53 -18.58 -2.06
N MET A 638 43.31 -18.07 -2.03
CA MET A 638 42.67 -17.53 -0.82
C MET A 638 41.46 -18.40 -0.49
N SER A 639 41.56 -19.22 0.52
CA SER A 639 40.66 -20.24 1.11
C SER A 639 39.18 -19.88 1.32
N VAL A 640 38.57 -19.12 0.43
CA VAL A 640 37.14 -18.74 0.48
C VAL A 640 36.53 -19.07 -0.87
N GLN A 641 35.73 -20.11 -0.91
CA GLN A 641 34.84 -20.40 -2.05
C GLN A 641 33.81 -19.28 -2.15
N TYR A 642 34.02 -18.35 -3.08
CA TYR A 642 32.99 -17.39 -3.44
C TYR A 642 32.16 -17.96 -4.59
N ASP A 643 30.82 -17.90 -4.44
CA ASP A 643 29.90 -18.16 -5.55
C ASP A 643 29.95 -17.00 -6.55
N TRP A 644 30.85 -17.11 -7.52
CA TRP A 644 31.04 -16.13 -8.59
C TRP A 644 29.89 -16.11 -9.62
N GLY A 645 28.97 -17.08 -9.54
CA GLY A 645 27.87 -17.24 -10.49
C GLY A 645 26.84 -16.12 -10.46
N SER A 646 26.88 -15.24 -9.47
CA SER A 646 25.98 -14.07 -9.32
C SER A 646 26.61 -12.74 -9.69
N TRP A 647 27.88 -12.73 -10.15
CA TRP A 647 28.58 -11.52 -10.54
C TRP A 647 28.09 -11.01 -11.89
N SER A 648 27.70 -9.74 -11.98
CA SER A 648 27.24 -9.12 -13.22
C SER A 648 28.18 -8.01 -13.66
N ASP A 649 28.36 -7.86 -14.97
CA ASP A 649 29.09 -6.76 -15.60
C ASP A 649 28.60 -5.38 -15.12
N ASP A 650 27.30 -5.26 -14.84
CA ASP A 650 26.68 -4.05 -14.30
C ASP A 650 27.21 -3.65 -12.91
N ALA A 651 27.51 -4.63 -12.06
CA ALA A 651 28.08 -4.37 -10.73
C ALA A 651 29.52 -3.86 -10.83
N LEU A 652 30.33 -4.45 -11.73
CA LEU A 652 31.69 -4.00 -12.01
C LEU A 652 31.71 -2.61 -12.65
N TYR A 653 30.83 -2.37 -13.61
CA TYR A 653 30.67 -1.05 -14.22
C TYR A 653 30.31 0.03 -13.18
N LYS A 654 29.39 -0.25 -12.28
CA LYS A 654 29.01 0.65 -11.19
C LYS A 654 30.17 0.88 -10.21
N PHE A 655 30.93 -0.18 -9.88
CA PHE A 655 32.10 -0.06 -9.01
C PHE A 655 33.13 0.90 -9.62
N LEU A 656 33.51 0.66 -10.86
CA LEU A 656 34.48 1.52 -11.56
C LEU A 656 33.98 2.96 -11.70
N SER A 657 32.72 3.12 -12.09
CA SER A 657 32.12 4.46 -12.25
C SER A 657 32.04 5.26 -10.94
N SER A 658 31.94 4.57 -9.81
CA SER A 658 31.84 5.19 -8.47
C SER A 658 33.22 5.50 -7.87
N ASN A 659 34.24 4.71 -8.18
CA ASN A 659 35.59 4.81 -7.59
C ASN A 659 36.62 5.48 -8.47
N CYS A 660 36.26 5.83 -9.72
CA CYS A 660 37.15 6.47 -10.66
C CYS A 660 36.94 8.00 -10.72
N THR A 661 38.03 8.71 -10.95
CA THR A 661 38.03 10.14 -11.18
C THR A 661 37.38 10.45 -12.54
N ARG A 662 36.52 11.47 -12.58
CA ARG A 662 35.87 11.91 -13.83
C ARG A 662 36.86 12.58 -14.78
N TRP A 663 36.75 12.31 -16.06
CA TRP A 663 37.50 13.00 -17.10
C TRP A 663 37.03 14.46 -17.29
N ASN A 664 37.77 15.28 -18.01
CA ASN A 664 37.45 16.70 -18.17
C ASN A 664 36.06 17.02 -18.75
N ASN A 665 35.47 16.09 -19.51
CA ASN A 665 34.10 16.19 -20.05
C ASN A 665 33.02 15.74 -19.04
N GLY A 666 33.43 15.35 -17.80
CA GLY A 666 32.51 14.83 -16.78
C GLY A 666 32.18 13.34 -16.90
N ASP A 667 32.63 12.66 -17.96
CA ASP A 667 32.38 11.23 -18.15
C ASP A 667 33.23 10.36 -17.21
N ALA A 668 32.72 9.16 -16.89
CA ALA A 668 33.47 8.17 -16.11
C ALA A 668 34.59 7.51 -16.93
N THR A 669 34.44 7.46 -18.23
CA THR A 669 35.40 6.79 -19.14
C THR A 669 35.86 7.71 -20.27
N ARG A 670 37.04 7.44 -20.80
CA ARG A 670 37.54 8.02 -22.06
C ARG A 670 37.93 6.89 -23.03
N GLN A 671 37.52 7.01 -24.26
CA GLN A 671 37.88 6.05 -25.30
C GLN A 671 39.34 6.26 -25.76
N ILE A 672 40.18 5.23 -25.65
CA ILE A 672 41.59 5.26 -26.03
C ILE A 672 41.87 4.04 -26.92
N SER A 673 42.62 4.25 -27.98
CA SER A 673 43.05 3.16 -28.88
C SER A 673 44.40 2.65 -28.40
N ILE A 674 44.48 1.34 -28.13
CA ILE A 674 45.74 0.65 -27.77
C ILE A 674 45.95 -0.46 -28.81
N ASN A 675 47.07 -0.42 -29.51
CA ASN A 675 47.37 -1.37 -30.59
C ASN A 675 46.21 -1.56 -31.60
N GLY A 676 45.52 -0.47 -31.94
CA GLY A 676 44.40 -0.47 -32.89
C GLY A 676 43.05 -0.86 -32.31
N THR A 677 42.97 -1.39 -31.09
CA THR A 677 41.75 -1.74 -30.39
C THR A 677 41.30 -0.57 -29.52
N LYS A 678 40.01 -0.26 -29.52
CA LYS A 678 39.41 0.84 -28.74
C LYS A 678 38.94 0.34 -27.40
N TYR A 679 39.51 0.87 -26.32
CA TYR A 679 39.14 0.58 -24.94
C TYR A 679 38.47 1.79 -24.29
N ARG A 680 37.49 1.53 -23.38
CA ARG A 680 36.94 2.56 -22.49
C ARG A 680 37.75 2.54 -21.21
N MET A 681 38.63 3.53 -21.05
CA MET A 681 39.53 3.63 -19.90
C MET A 681 38.92 4.41 -18.76
N TYR A 682 39.02 3.87 -17.58
CA TYR A 682 38.69 4.51 -16.31
C TYR A 682 39.94 5.12 -15.69
N LEU A 683 39.81 6.30 -15.08
CA LEU A 683 40.88 6.98 -14.40
C LEU A 683 40.80 6.69 -12.90
N LEU A 684 41.51 5.68 -12.42
CA LEU A 684 41.55 5.29 -11.02
C LEU A 684 42.30 6.28 -10.15
N ARG A 685 43.52 6.69 -10.59
CA ARG A 685 44.44 7.51 -9.80
C ARG A 685 45.15 8.53 -10.68
N ASP A 686 44.59 9.72 -10.78
CA ASP A 686 45.13 10.81 -11.62
C ASP A 686 46.51 11.28 -11.15
N HIS A 687 46.77 11.22 -9.84
CA HIS A 687 48.07 11.61 -9.25
C HIS A 687 49.25 10.69 -9.62
N LEU A 688 48.93 9.47 -10.14
CA LEU A 688 49.95 8.54 -10.63
C LEU A 688 50.35 8.81 -12.08
N CYS A 689 49.99 9.96 -12.68
CA CYS A 689 50.47 10.35 -13.98
C CYS A 689 52.01 10.46 -13.97
N PRO A 690 52.72 9.68 -14.78
CA PRO A 690 54.16 9.66 -14.71
C PRO A 690 54.84 10.91 -15.28
N ILE A 691 54.11 11.77 -15.96
CA ILE A 691 54.63 13.02 -16.48
C ILE A 691 54.58 14.10 -15.39
N PRO A 692 55.72 14.64 -14.95
CA PRO A 692 55.75 15.66 -13.92
C PRO A 692 54.86 16.85 -14.20
N ASN A 693 54.06 17.25 -13.17
CA ASN A 693 53.15 18.42 -13.25
C ASN A 693 52.02 18.29 -14.30
N LYS A 694 51.67 17.08 -14.75
CA LYS A 694 50.53 16.81 -15.64
C LYS A 694 49.53 15.86 -15.00
N SER A 695 48.27 16.03 -15.37
CA SER A 695 47.20 15.10 -15.12
C SER A 695 47.00 14.20 -16.34
N TYR A 696 46.52 12.96 -16.14
CA TYR A 696 46.10 12.12 -17.30
C TYR A 696 45.04 12.80 -18.15
N LYS A 697 44.25 13.67 -17.56
CA LYS A 697 43.20 14.41 -18.24
C LYS A 697 43.76 15.33 -19.33
N ASP A 698 45.03 15.80 -19.18
CA ASP A 698 45.70 16.72 -20.08
C ASP A 698 46.51 16.00 -21.17
N LEU A 699 46.57 14.68 -21.13
CA LEU A 699 47.34 13.89 -22.09
C LEU A 699 46.54 13.55 -23.35
N THR A 700 47.26 13.46 -24.45
CA THR A 700 46.71 12.94 -25.70
C THR A 700 46.46 11.43 -25.63
N PRO A 701 45.53 10.88 -26.42
CA PRO A 701 45.30 9.44 -26.43
C PRO A 701 46.57 8.61 -26.72
N LYS A 702 47.46 9.12 -27.58
CA LYS A 702 48.71 8.43 -27.94
C LYS A 702 49.72 8.40 -26.79
N GLN A 703 49.79 9.48 -25.99
CA GLN A 703 50.64 9.50 -24.79
C GLN A 703 50.13 8.49 -23.74
N ILE A 704 48.80 8.40 -23.57
CA ILE A 704 48.18 7.44 -22.67
C ILE A 704 48.45 6.00 -23.14
N GLU A 705 48.35 5.73 -24.46
CA GLU A 705 48.65 4.43 -25.06
C GLU A 705 50.11 3.96 -24.71
N ILE A 706 51.07 4.85 -24.87
CA ILE A 706 52.49 4.54 -24.60
C ILE A 706 52.68 4.27 -23.10
N ILE A 707 52.15 5.11 -22.23
CA ILE A 707 52.24 4.96 -20.78
C ILE A 707 51.62 3.65 -20.35
N HIS A 708 50.40 3.37 -20.77
CA HIS A 708 49.67 2.15 -20.42
C HIS A 708 50.43 0.91 -20.91
N GLY A 709 50.95 0.93 -22.14
CA GLY A 709 51.76 -0.18 -22.69
C GLY A 709 53.03 -0.47 -21.90
N ASN A 710 53.72 0.55 -21.39
CA ASN A 710 54.92 0.38 -20.59
C ASN A 710 54.61 -0.22 -19.21
N TYR A 711 53.52 0.23 -18.58
CA TYR A 711 53.09 -0.34 -17.32
C TYR A 711 52.58 -1.80 -17.46
N ALA A 712 51.90 -2.12 -18.55
CA ALA A 712 51.51 -3.51 -18.84
C ALA A 712 52.72 -4.46 -19.01
N ARG A 713 53.78 -3.97 -19.63
CA ARG A 713 55.06 -4.75 -19.71
C ARG A 713 55.70 -4.95 -18.35
N ALA A 714 55.78 -3.87 -17.52
CA ALA A 714 56.31 -3.94 -16.16
C ALA A 714 55.53 -4.91 -15.30
N SER A 715 54.21 -4.87 -15.37
CA SER A 715 53.29 -5.78 -14.65
C SER A 715 53.58 -7.25 -14.98
N LYS A 716 53.81 -7.55 -16.28
CA LYS A 716 54.08 -8.91 -16.72
C LYS A 716 55.46 -9.40 -16.24
N GLU A 717 56.45 -8.51 -16.17
CA GLU A 717 57.74 -8.86 -15.57
C GLU A 717 57.66 -9.13 -14.09
N ILE A 718 56.86 -8.33 -13.35
CA ILE A 718 56.63 -8.56 -11.93
C ILE A 718 55.96 -9.92 -11.67
N GLU A 719 54.92 -10.27 -12.47
CA GLU A 719 54.29 -11.59 -12.40
C GLU A 719 55.28 -12.74 -12.61
N ASN A 720 56.18 -12.57 -13.58
CA ASN A 720 57.23 -13.55 -13.83
C ASN A 720 58.22 -13.63 -12.65
N GLU A 721 58.64 -12.50 -12.09
CA GLU A 721 59.52 -12.48 -10.92
C GLU A 721 58.85 -13.04 -9.68
N GLU A 722 57.57 -12.80 -9.45
CA GLU A 722 56.82 -13.45 -8.37
C GLU A 722 56.79 -14.96 -8.52
N LYS A 723 56.50 -15.43 -9.73
CA LYS A 723 56.48 -16.86 -10.02
C LYS A 723 57.86 -17.48 -9.72
N GLU A 724 58.89 -16.84 -10.22
CA GLU A 724 60.28 -17.31 -9.98
C GLU A 724 60.65 -17.25 -8.50
N TYR A 725 60.20 -16.22 -7.77
CA TYR A 725 60.42 -16.10 -6.33
C TYR A 725 59.70 -17.21 -5.55
N LEU A 726 58.43 -17.48 -5.86
CA LEU A 726 57.66 -18.53 -5.23
C LEU A 726 58.24 -19.91 -5.53
N GLU A 727 58.59 -20.16 -6.79
CA GLU A 727 59.25 -21.42 -7.17
C GLU A 727 60.60 -21.61 -6.45
N ALA A 728 61.38 -20.52 -6.29
CA ALA A 728 62.61 -20.57 -5.55
C ALA A 728 62.37 -20.83 -4.06
N LYS A 729 61.35 -20.20 -3.45
CA LYS A 729 60.98 -20.40 -2.06
C LYS A 729 60.54 -21.83 -1.77
N GLU A 730 59.76 -22.43 -2.66
CA GLU A 730 59.23 -23.79 -2.54
C GLU A 730 60.32 -24.85 -2.74
N LYS A 731 61.17 -24.68 -3.77
CA LYS A 731 62.15 -25.67 -4.17
C LYS A 731 63.50 -25.62 -3.39
N LEU A 732 63.81 -24.44 -2.80
CA LEU A 732 65.07 -24.29 -2.07
C LEU A 732 65.27 -25.31 -0.91
N PRO A 733 64.25 -25.60 -0.06
CA PRO A 733 64.34 -26.58 0.97
C PRO A 733 64.62 -28.00 0.41
N GLU A 734 63.98 -28.38 -0.70
CA GLU A 734 64.14 -29.67 -1.36
C GLU A 734 65.51 -29.80 -1.98
N GLU A 735 66.03 -28.77 -2.62
CA GLU A 735 67.40 -28.77 -3.17
C GLU A 735 68.44 -28.83 -2.09
N ILE A 736 68.26 -28.16 -0.93
CA ILE A 736 69.14 -28.29 0.24
C ILE A 736 69.13 -29.72 0.79
N LYS A 737 67.94 -30.31 0.91
CA LYS A 737 67.75 -31.67 1.35
C LYS A 737 68.43 -32.67 0.37
N PHE A 738 68.16 -32.51 -0.93
CA PHE A 738 68.78 -33.31 -1.99
C PHE A 738 70.29 -33.20 -1.93
N PHE A 739 70.86 -32.01 -1.79
CA PHE A 739 72.29 -31.79 -1.66
C PHE A 739 72.89 -32.49 -0.41
N LYS A 740 72.12 -32.38 0.72
CA LYS A 740 72.50 -33.04 1.96
C LYS A 740 72.55 -34.57 1.78
N ASP A 741 71.57 -35.16 1.11
CA ASP A 741 71.47 -36.60 0.83
C ASP A 741 72.56 -37.07 -0.17
N LEU A 742 72.81 -36.28 -1.22
CA LEU A 742 73.88 -36.57 -2.20
C LEU A 742 75.20 -36.56 -1.53
N TYR A 743 75.45 -35.70 -0.55
CA TYR A 743 76.70 -35.66 0.21
C TYR A 743 76.92 -36.94 1.02
N VAL A 744 75.89 -37.53 1.52
CA VAL A 744 75.95 -38.83 2.24
C VAL A 744 76.20 -39.96 1.28
N LYS A 745 75.41 -40.09 0.23
CA LYS A 745 75.38 -41.27 -0.65
C LYS A 745 76.55 -41.25 -1.64
N GLY A 746 76.83 -40.09 -2.25
CA GLY A 746 77.83 -40.00 -3.34
C GLY A 746 79.23 -39.82 -2.86
N TRP A 747 79.49 -39.21 -1.68
CA TRP A 747 80.81 -38.85 -1.29
C TRP A 747 81.29 -39.47 0.05
N VAL A 748 80.43 -39.75 0.94
CA VAL A 748 80.77 -40.34 2.25
C VAL A 748 80.72 -41.84 2.21
N GLU A 749 79.78 -42.42 1.47
CA GLU A 749 79.60 -43.90 1.37
C GLU A 749 80.52 -44.53 0.26
N ASP A 750 80.91 -43.75 -0.74
CA ASP A 750 81.83 -44.24 -1.78
C ASP A 750 83.24 -44.45 -1.19
N SER A 751 83.58 -45.76 -1.11
CA SER A 751 84.88 -46.21 -0.57
C SER A 751 86.07 -45.80 -1.40
N ASN A 752 85.88 -45.53 -2.70
CA ASN A 752 86.96 -45.20 -3.69
C ASN A 752 87.15 -43.65 -3.85
N ASN A 753 86.39 -42.83 -3.18
CA ASN A 753 86.56 -41.39 -3.28
C ASN A 753 87.82 -40.93 -2.51
N PRO A 754 88.80 -40.35 -3.21
CA PRO A 754 90.08 -39.90 -2.62
C PRO A 754 89.92 -38.83 -1.56
N ASN A 755 88.79 -38.02 -1.62
CA ASN A 755 88.50 -36.95 -0.69
C ASN A 755 87.56 -37.38 0.43
N ARG A 756 87.25 -38.66 0.58
CA ARG A 756 86.28 -39.18 1.54
C ARG A 756 86.49 -38.68 2.95
N SER A 757 87.73 -38.61 3.44
CA SER A 757 88.04 -38.10 4.78
C SER A 757 87.63 -36.63 4.97
N LYS A 758 87.79 -35.84 3.92
CA LYS A 758 87.39 -34.40 3.94
C LYS A 758 85.82 -34.25 3.99
N TYR A 759 85.17 -35.06 3.18
CA TYR A 759 83.70 -35.02 3.13
C TYR A 759 83.02 -35.60 4.38
N GLN A 760 83.63 -36.62 4.98
CA GLN A 760 83.22 -37.16 6.26
C GLN A 760 83.27 -36.10 7.37
N LYS A 761 84.32 -35.26 7.39
CA LYS A 761 84.43 -34.18 8.38
C LYS A 761 83.30 -33.10 8.15
N ALA A 762 83.01 -32.73 6.96
CA ALA A 762 82.02 -31.82 6.61
C ALA A 762 80.58 -32.39 6.89
N TYR A 763 80.38 -33.65 6.51
CA TYR A 763 79.14 -34.36 6.82
C TYR A 763 78.77 -34.38 8.32
N LYS A 764 79.81 -34.68 9.17
CA LYS A 764 79.63 -34.67 10.64
C LYS A 764 79.14 -33.33 11.16
N LYS A 765 79.43 -32.18 10.50
CA LYS A 765 79.09 -30.88 10.92
C LYS A 765 77.56 -30.63 10.68
N PHE A 766 76.99 -31.21 9.60
CA PHE A 766 75.58 -30.93 9.32
C PHE A 766 74.59 -32.11 9.31
N LYS A 767 75.09 -33.34 9.62
CA LYS A 767 74.23 -34.53 9.71
C LYS A 767 73.00 -34.39 10.53
N ASN A 768 73.06 -33.72 11.68
CA ASN A 768 72.00 -33.52 12.64
C ASN A 768 71.43 -32.11 12.60
N LYS A 769 71.74 -31.33 11.58
CA LYS A 769 71.24 -29.95 11.41
C LYS A 769 69.92 -29.96 10.70
N THR A 770 69.06 -28.95 11.01
CA THR A 770 67.87 -28.70 10.24
C THR A 770 68.24 -28.25 8.83
N VAL A 771 67.25 -28.19 7.92
CA VAL A 771 67.42 -27.69 6.55
C VAL A 771 68.02 -26.28 6.57
N ASP A 772 67.50 -25.41 7.42
CA ASP A 772 67.99 -24.02 7.56
C ASP A 772 69.42 -23.92 8.09
N GLN A 773 69.73 -24.71 9.11
CA GLN A 773 71.11 -24.77 9.64
C GLN A 773 72.09 -25.39 8.65
N ALA A 774 71.65 -26.36 7.84
CA ALA A 774 72.45 -26.91 6.77
C ALA A 774 72.65 -25.89 5.65
N TYR A 775 71.64 -25.10 5.33
CA TYR A 775 71.69 -24.03 4.36
C TYR A 775 72.76 -22.97 4.79
N GLU A 776 72.74 -22.48 6.04
CA GLU A 776 73.70 -21.54 6.59
C GLU A 776 75.15 -22.06 6.44
N LEU A 777 75.38 -23.34 6.80
CA LEU A 777 76.68 -23.96 6.66
C LEU A 777 77.19 -24.15 5.23
N ILE A 778 76.26 -24.24 4.28
CA ILE A 778 76.58 -24.27 2.83
C ILE A 778 76.95 -22.88 2.35
N MET A 779 76.22 -21.86 2.81
CA MET A 779 76.39 -20.51 2.33
C MET A 779 77.64 -19.80 2.93
N ASP A 780 77.94 -20.04 4.20
CA ASP A 780 79.11 -19.49 4.89
C ASP A 780 80.43 -20.16 4.45
N GLY A 781 80.37 -21.17 3.59
CA GLY A 781 81.52 -21.87 3.09
C GLY A 781 82.14 -22.90 4.08
N THR A 782 81.48 -23.17 5.22
CA THR A 782 81.89 -24.14 6.22
C THR A 782 81.91 -25.58 5.67
N VAL A 783 80.98 -25.80 4.68
CA VAL A 783 80.94 -27.05 3.92
C VAL A 783 81.64 -26.88 2.58
N PRO A 784 82.90 -27.36 2.38
CA PRO A 784 83.58 -27.20 1.11
C PRO A 784 82.84 -27.99 0.05
N LEU A 785 82.57 -27.37 -1.06
CA LEU A 785 81.91 -27.97 -2.23
C LEU A 785 83.04 -28.31 -3.24
N ASP A 786 82.95 -29.50 -3.86
CA ASP A 786 84.01 -29.91 -4.82
C ASP A 786 84.03 -29.03 -6.06
N ASN A 787 85.19 -29.05 -6.76
CA ASN A 787 85.42 -28.20 -7.91
C ASN A 787 84.66 -28.55 -9.19
N ASN A 788 83.74 -29.51 -9.10
CA ASN A 788 82.76 -29.69 -10.17
C ASN A 788 81.81 -28.54 -10.17
N PRO A 789 81.76 -27.73 -11.21
CA PRO A 789 80.81 -26.60 -11.29
C PRO A 789 79.33 -27.08 -11.35
N GLY A 790 79.19 -28.22 -10.66
CA GLY A 790 77.90 -28.95 -10.61
C GLY A 790 76.75 -28.00 -10.35
N HIS A 791 75.80 -28.17 -11.15
CA HIS A 791 74.56 -27.42 -11.23
C HIS A 791 73.82 -27.13 -9.88
N GLU A 792 74.15 -27.91 -8.82
CA GLU A 792 73.41 -27.83 -7.53
C GLU A 792 73.74 -26.58 -6.71
N LYS A 793 75.03 -26.24 -6.56
CA LYS A 793 75.45 -25.00 -5.85
C LYS A 793 75.02 -23.77 -6.58
N ASN A 794 75.09 -23.79 -7.91
CA ASN A 794 74.66 -22.68 -8.73
C ASN A 794 73.17 -22.55 -8.68
N ARG A 795 72.39 -23.63 -8.63
CA ARG A 795 70.94 -23.59 -8.44
C ARG A 795 70.58 -23.02 -7.07
N ILE A 796 71.22 -23.48 -5.98
CA ILE A 796 70.99 -22.94 -4.63
C ILE A 796 71.35 -21.45 -4.58
N LYS A 797 72.47 -21.04 -5.08
CA LYS A 797 72.86 -19.63 -5.15
C LYS A 797 71.93 -18.77 -6.01
N LEU A 798 71.52 -19.36 -7.14
CA LEU A 798 70.54 -18.64 -7.99
C LEU A 798 69.20 -18.46 -7.29
N MET A 799 68.75 -19.51 -6.60
CA MET A 799 67.48 -19.41 -5.83
C MET A 799 67.63 -18.41 -4.67
N GLU A 800 68.67 -18.44 -3.93
CA GLU A 800 69.00 -17.48 -2.89
C GLU A 800 69.08 -16.04 -3.41
N HIS A 801 69.75 -15.86 -4.55
CA HIS A 801 69.84 -14.56 -5.18
C HIS A 801 68.45 -14.01 -5.51
N LYS A 802 67.55 -14.88 -6.02
CA LYS A 802 66.16 -14.51 -6.25
C LYS A 802 65.41 -14.14 -4.97
N LEU A 803 65.62 -14.90 -3.90
CA LEU A 803 64.96 -14.63 -2.60
C LEU A 803 65.54 -13.36 -1.94
N THR A 804 66.82 -13.13 -2.03
CA THR A 804 67.50 -11.98 -1.41
C THR A 804 67.27 -10.67 -2.17
N ARG A 805 67.21 -10.75 -3.50
CA ARG A 805 66.89 -9.62 -4.35
C ARG A 805 65.46 -9.19 -4.11
N GLY A 806 64.55 -10.13 -3.77
CA GLY A 806 63.11 -9.90 -3.71
C GLY A 806 62.52 -9.65 -5.09
N ILE A 807 61.27 -9.21 -5.08
CA ILE A 807 60.53 -8.79 -6.27
C ILE A 807 60.83 -7.32 -6.52
N ARG A 808 61.25 -6.96 -7.71
CA ARG A 808 61.49 -5.55 -8.06
C ARG A 808 60.16 -4.78 -8.00
N THR A 809 60.24 -3.51 -7.59
CA THR A 809 59.07 -2.65 -7.66
C THR A 809 58.75 -2.28 -9.12
N PRO A 810 57.47 -1.89 -9.40
CA PRO A 810 57.10 -1.45 -10.75
C PRO A 810 58.01 -0.35 -11.29
N GLU A 811 58.39 0.61 -10.41
CA GLU A 811 59.24 1.72 -10.77
C GLU A 811 60.64 1.28 -11.15
N GLN A 812 61.21 0.27 -10.45
CA GLN A 812 62.47 -0.34 -10.78
C GLN A 812 62.46 -1.04 -12.12
N ILE A 813 61.37 -1.75 -12.45
CA ILE A 813 61.23 -2.44 -13.76
C ILE A 813 60.97 -1.45 -14.86
N ILE A 814 60.12 -0.43 -14.64
CA ILE A 814 59.84 0.62 -15.64
C ILE A 814 61.11 1.40 -15.99
N ALA A 815 61.98 1.63 -15.02
CA ALA A 815 63.27 2.31 -15.29
C ALA A 815 64.16 1.51 -16.27
N ASP A 816 63.98 0.20 -16.29
CA ASP A 816 64.77 -0.69 -17.17
C ASP A 816 64.13 -0.97 -18.51
N ILE A 817 62.80 -0.66 -18.68
CA ILE A 817 62.10 -0.89 -19.96
C ILE A 817 62.36 0.26 -20.93
N PRO A 818 62.83 -0.01 -22.17
CA PRO A 818 62.98 1.04 -23.18
C PRO A 818 61.64 1.66 -23.50
N LEU A 819 61.52 2.96 -23.36
CA LEU A 819 60.34 3.72 -23.80
C LEU A 819 60.11 3.56 -25.33
N GLY A 820 58.96 3.07 -25.75
CA GLY A 820 58.72 2.54 -27.11
C GLY A 820 58.74 3.53 -28.27
N ASP A 821 58.78 4.86 -28.09
CA ASP A 821 58.89 5.88 -29.18
C ASP A 821 60.20 6.68 -29.07
N PRO A 822 61.13 6.61 -30.04
CA PRO A 822 62.39 7.32 -29.99
C PRO A 822 62.25 8.82 -29.82
N LYS A 823 61.24 9.49 -30.42
CA LYS A 823 61.03 10.91 -30.24
C LYS A 823 60.52 11.26 -28.84
N TRP A 824 59.67 10.45 -28.28
CA TRP A 824 59.15 10.66 -26.91
C TRP A 824 60.24 10.36 -25.87
N GLN A 825 61.06 9.36 -26.10
CA GLN A 825 62.28 9.06 -25.30
C GLN A 825 63.26 10.22 -25.23
N ILE A 826 63.44 10.97 -26.32
CA ILE A 826 64.35 12.13 -26.39
C ILE A 826 63.74 13.31 -25.57
N GLU A 827 62.44 13.54 -25.69
CA GLU A 827 61.76 14.65 -25.01
C GLU A 827 61.57 14.40 -23.49
N HIS A 828 61.51 13.14 -23.05
CA HIS A 828 61.18 12.77 -21.67
C HIS A 828 62.27 11.97 -20.95
N LYS A 829 63.40 11.76 -21.56
CA LYS A 829 64.55 11.05 -20.97
C LYS A 829 64.96 11.75 -19.66
N GLY A 830 64.90 11.06 -18.52
CA GLY A 830 65.24 11.55 -17.19
C GLY A 830 64.12 12.34 -16.46
N LYS A 831 62.89 12.42 -17.02
CA LYS A 831 61.74 13.09 -16.41
C LYS A 831 60.78 12.10 -15.74
N PHE A 832 60.99 10.83 -15.83
CA PHE A 832 60.24 9.81 -15.11
C PHE A 832 60.82 9.65 -13.72
N THR A 833 60.44 10.52 -12.80
CA THR A 833 60.64 10.30 -11.36
C THR A 833 59.27 10.00 -10.75
N PRO A 834 59.08 8.84 -10.15
CA PRO A 834 57.87 8.51 -9.44
C PRO A 834 57.70 9.53 -8.31
N LYS A 835 56.54 10.18 -8.25
CA LYS A 835 56.14 10.97 -7.09
C LYS A 835 55.61 10.03 -5.99
N ILE A 836 56.47 9.22 -5.43
CA ILE A 836 56.19 8.46 -4.21
C ILE A 836 57.14 8.96 -3.15
N ASN A 837 56.61 9.51 -2.08
CA ASN A 837 57.42 9.99 -0.95
C ASN A 837 57.91 8.75 -0.16
N PHE A 838 59.16 8.45 -0.26
CA PHE A 838 59.83 7.28 0.35
C PHE A 838 60.33 7.54 1.78
N ASP A 839 59.64 8.25 2.65
CA ASP A 839 60.04 8.33 4.05
C ASP A 839 59.65 7.11 4.91
N ASP A 840 58.95 6.16 4.34
CA ASP A 840 58.48 4.91 5.05
C ASP A 840 59.37 3.69 4.84
N ASP A 841 60.44 3.78 3.99
CA ASP A 841 61.28 2.63 3.68
C ASP A 841 62.17 2.09 4.80
N LYS A 842 62.49 2.88 5.83
CA LYS A 842 63.23 2.42 7.00
C LYS A 842 62.41 1.53 7.91
N ILE A 843 61.13 1.82 8.06
CA ILE A 843 60.21 1.04 8.91
C ILE A 843 59.89 -0.31 8.24
N HIS A 844 59.83 -0.33 6.92
CA HIS A 844 59.50 -1.55 6.16
C HIS A 844 60.69 -2.55 6.13
N ALA A 845 61.94 -2.09 6.05
CA ALA A 845 63.10 -2.95 6.10
C ALA A 845 63.29 -3.62 7.49
N GLU A 846 62.99 -2.88 8.56
CA GLU A 846 63.05 -3.45 9.92
C GLU A 846 61.90 -4.41 10.19
N HIS A 847 60.71 -4.15 9.66
CA HIS A 847 59.56 -5.04 9.84
C HIS A 847 59.65 -6.35 9.02
N MET A 848 60.28 -6.27 7.85
CA MET A 848 60.58 -7.49 7.05
C MET A 848 61.69 -8.32 7.64
N HIS A 849 62.63 -7.72 8.32
CA HIS A 849 63.69 -8.46 9.03
C HIS A 849 63.14 -9.19 10.28
N GLU A 850 62.20 -8.58 11.00
CA GLU A 850 61.51 -9.21 12.13
C GLU A 850 60.51 -10.29 11.67
N LYS A 851 59.83 -10.09 10.54
CA LYS A 851 58.90 -11.06 9.97
C LYS A 851 59.63 -12.28 9.39
N LYS A 852 60.82 -12.08 8.77
CA LYS A 852 61.69 -13.17 8.35
C LYS A 852 62.17 -14.01 9.53
N LYS A 853 62.48 -13.39 10.70
CA LYS A 853 62.81 -14.17 11.92
C LYS A 853 61.63 -14.99 12.46
N LYS A 854 60.39 -14.50 12.33
CA LYS A 854 59.19 -15.22 12.81
C LYS A 854 58.68 -16.31 11.85
N GLU A 855 58.82 -16.14 10.54
CA GLU A 855 58.34 -17.13 9.54
C GLU A 855 59.33 -18.32 9.37
N PHE A 856 60.59 -18.19 9.79
CA PHE A 856 61.53 -19.30 9.82
C PHE A 856 61.64 -20.02 11.18
N SER A 857 60.84 -19.63 12.18
CA SER A 857 60.78 -20.27 13.51
C SER A 857 59.52 -21.11 13.77
N LEU A 858 58.80 -21.51 12.71
CA LEU A 858 57.68 -22.47 12.77
C LEU A 858 57.99 -23.76 12.00
#